data_5cc882e8e265f4235cbefd4f594b2152
#
_entry.id   5cc882e8e265f4235cbefd4f594b2152
#
_cell.length_a   1.000
_cell.length_b   1.000
_cell.length_c   1.000
_cell.angle_alpha   90.00
_cell.angle_beta   90.00
_cell.angle_gamma   90.00
#
_symmetry.space_group_name_H-M   'P 1'
#
loop_
_entity.id
_entity.type
_entity.pdbx_description
1 polymer ?
#
loop_
_entity_poly.entity_id
_entity_poly.type
_entity_poly.pdbx_seq_one_letter_code
_entity_poly.pdbx_strand_id
1 'polypeptide(L)'
;LHFQAWKETFDDILRRTHGDDVPLFTHEEDYIPYVDGKPRYQGVKSFLESRNISLPFGDPADEPGNGTICAVGNRKNERFRELVREDEVELFQSSIALVDELKERGVRVAVASSSRNATYIMEETGIRDRFDAVVDGNVSHELDLKGKPHPDIFLLAAERIGSAPVETMMVEDAYAGVEAGRDGGFGLVLGVARGADPERLLRYGADIVVADLAEVTVADISHWFAERLPSQCWQLGYHGFHDEEERLREALTTVGNGYLGTRGSLESEAIHDNIHNPGTYVAGLFDCAETEVHGRTISNNDFVNCPNWTAVAVHVDGGPALSPHCCEVVSYRHWVDLYHATTHHELTVRDDQGRITELSSERFASMDRSHLAAMRFRVRAVNHDAPIEVRSSIDGRVRNFLVERYRDLEQHHLEPVAAEERDDGAWLEMRTITSNHAVCMRSRTMVTGRPAERRFQAERDCVTEVFELAPLGESAGSSGDGSFVLDKLVAIYTGKDHDTDDPQTAAEQLAGRVGSYDDERRRHFGRWEELWQDADVIVEGDRFAQKILRLHAYHLLCTASPNNTRFDVGLPARGLHGEAYRGHIFWDELFIMPFFLMRFPDVARSHLLYRYRRLGPARELARDAGFRGAMYPWQSADTGGPESQQLHYNPRSGEWDPDLSNLQRHISISIAYNVFTYFYTTGDEEFLHRYGMEMLLEIGRFWASIAQYDERDGRYHITGVMGPDEFHEKYPDAPLDEGGFRDNAYTNIMAAWLLHKIAETYEHLPETVKEEMGTRIDFQTEELSRWREIVSRMNVVMDRNGLMSQFDGYMELEELDWDEYRH
;
A
#
# COMPACT_ATOMS: atom_id res chain seq x y z
N LEU A 1 24.40 -34.10 -10.85
CA LEU A 1 23.99 -35.01 -11.95
C LEU A 1 23.29 -34.25 -13.10
N HIS A 2 22.30 -33.39 -12.86
CA HIS A 2 21.62 -32.62 -13.92
C HIS A 2 22.58 -31.76 -14.72
N PHE A 3 23.41 -30.95 -14.04
CA PHE A 3 24.43 -30.13 -14.68
C PHE A 3 25.43 -30.98 -15.48
N GLN A 4 25.89 -32.08 -14.89
CA GLN A 4 26.84 -32.97 -15.56
C GLN A 4 26.26 -33.56 -16.87
N ALA A 5 25.04 -34.07 -16.83
CA ALA A 5 24.35 -34.57 -18.01
C ALA A 5 24.18 -33.52 -19.13
N TRP A 6 23.84 -32.27 -18.75
CA TRP A 6 23.78 -31.16 -19.67
C TRP A 6 25.13 -30.80 -20.23
N LYS A 7 26.16 -30.73 -19.35
CA LYS A 7 27.52 -30.41 -19.76
C LYS A 7 28.05 -31.38 -20.80
N GLU A 8 27.97 -32.68 -20.54
CA GLU A 8 28.41 -33.71 -21.46
C GLU A 8 27.65 -33.64 -22.79
N THR A 9 26.36 -33.40 -22.75
CA THR A 9 25.52 -33.30 -23.96
C THR A 9 25.84 -32.07 -24.80
N PHE A 10 25.96 -30.90 -24.15
CA PHE A 10 26.22 -29.65 -24.85
C PHE A 10 27.69 -29.49 -25.29
N ASP A 11 28.65 -29.96 -24.50
CA ASP A 11 30.05 -29.96 -24.87
C ASP A 11 30.28 -30.77 -26.16
N ASP A 12 29.61 -31.91 -26.34
CA ASP A 12 29.70 -32.68 -27.59
C ASP A 12 29.08 -31.90 -28.78
N ILE A 13 27.98 -31.22 -28.59
CA ILE A 13 27.35 -30.37 -29.64
C ILE A 13 28.27 -29.19 -30.00
N LEU A 14 28.79 -28.50 -29.01
CA LEU A 14 29.68 -27.34 -29.22
C LEU A 14 30.93 -27.75 -29.99
N ARG A 15 31.58 -28.84 -29.61
CA ARG A 15 32.78 -29.35 -30.32
C ARG A 15 32.46 -29.74 -31.78
N ARG A 16 31.32 -30.43 -32.02
CA ARG A 16 30.91 -30.79 -33.38
C ARG A 16 30.57 -29.60 -34.25
N THR A 17 30.04 -28.54 -33.69
CA THR A 17 29.55 -27.38 -34.43
C THR A 17 30.67 -26.34 -34.65
N HIS A 18 31.53 -26.13 -33.66
CA HIS A 18 32.50 -25.04 -33.64
C HIS A 18 33.96 -25.50 -33.50
N GLY A 19 34.23 -26.84 -33.37
CA GLY A 19 35.59 -27.39 -33.20
C GLY A 19 36.03 -27.45 -31.74
N ASP A 20 37.24 -27.97 -31.51
CA ASP A 20 37.74 -28.29 -30.17
C ASP A 20 38.15 -27.05 -29.32
N ASP A 21 38.37 -25.91 -29.92
CA ASP A 21 38.79 -24.67 -29.25
C ASP A 21 37.62 -23.79 -28.77
N VAL A 22 36.38 -24.27 -28.83
CA VAL A 22 35.16 -23.53 -28.39
C VAL A 22 35.08 -23.50 -26.87
N PRO A 23 34.62 -22.38 -26.26
CA PRO A 23 34.26 -22.34 -24.84
C PRO A 23 33.16 -23.37 -24.53
N LEU A 24 33.49 -24.31 -23.62
CA LEU A 24 32.58 -25.37 -23.20
C LEU A 24 31.51 -24.86 -22.25
N PHE A 25 30.48 -25.68 -22.06
CA PHE A 25 29.35 -25.37 -21.19
C PHE A 25 29.75 -25.23 -19.71
N THR A 26 29.41 -24.13 -19.08
CA THR A 26 29.73 -23.80 -17.68
C THR A 26 28.50 -23.69 -16.80
N HIS A 27 28.69 -23.75 -15.47
CA HIS A 27 27.58 -23.69 -14.50
C HIS A 27 27.02 -22.28 -14.40
N GLU A 28 27.86 -21.27 -14.19
CA GLU A 28 27.45 -19.91 -13.88
C GLU A 28 27.01 -19.13 -15.13
N GLU A 29 27.73 -19.26 -16.24
CA GLU A 29 27.47 -18.46 -17.44
C GLU A 29 26.48 -19.10 -18.40
N ASP A 30 26.24 -20.44 -18.32
CA ASP A 30 25.39 -21.15 -19.27
C ASP A 30 24.22 -21.88 -18.59
N TYR A 31 24.49 -22.68 -17.53
CA TYR A 31 23.46 -23.51 -16.91
C TYR A 31 22.43 -22.66 -16.22
N ILE A 32 22.84 -21.76 -15.30
CA ILE A 32 21.93 -20.92 -14.54
C ILE A 32 21.05 -20.01 -15.44
N PRO A 33 21.60 -19.23 -16.40
CA PRO A 33 20.78 -18.32 -17.20
C PRO A 33 19.89 -19.01 -18.24
N TYR A 34 20.33 -20.14 -18.82
CA TYR A 34 19.68 -20.70 -20.00
C TYR A 34 18.96 -22.01 -19.79
N VAL A 35 19.28 -22.78 -18.72
CA VAL A 35 18.81 -24.17 -18.58
C VAL A 35 18.10 -24.40 -17.25
N ASP A 36 18.62 -23.81 -16.16
CA ASP A 36 18.10 -24.05 -14.82
C ASP A 36 16.66 -23.60 -14.68
N GLY A 37 15.83 -24.44 -14.02
CA GLY A 37 14.41 -24.19 -13.83
C GLY A 37 13.53 -24.26 -15.10
N LYS A 38 14.10 -24.44 -16.29
CA LYS A 38 13.33 -24.52 -17.55
C LYS A 38 12.94 -25.94 -17.93
N PRO A 39 11.78 -26.10 -18.61
CA PRO A 39 11.43 -27.37 -19.24
C PRO A 39 12.53 -27.84 -20.20
N ARG A 40 12.79 -29.17 -20.25
CA ARG A 40 13.92 -29.78 -20.96
C ARG A 40 14.15 -29.19 -22.37
N TYR A 41 13.17 -29.19 -23.21
CA TYR A 41 13.31 -28.74 -24.61
C TYR A 41 13.47 -27.20 -24.72
N GLN A 42 12.89 -26.45 -23.79
CA GLN A 42 13.11 -25.01 -23.70
C GLN A 42 14.55 -24.66 -23.24
N GLY A 43 15.08 -25.44 -22.29
CA GLY A 43 16.49 -25.34 -21.89
C GLY A 43 17.43 -25.60 -23.05
N VAL A 44 17.21 -26.67 -23.84
CA VAL A 44 17.98 -26.94 -25.08
C VAL A 44 17.89 -25.75 -26.03
N LYS A 45 16.69 -25.28 -26.34
CA LYS A 45 16.45 -24.17 -27.25
C LYS A 45 17.17 -22.90 -26.79
N SER A 46 16.93 -22.50 -25.55
CA SER A 46 17.51 -21.29 -24.94
C SER A 46 19.03 -21.28 -24.95
N PHE A 47 19.68 -22.41 -24.62
CA PHE A 47 21.12 -22.50 -24.66
C PHE A 47 21.69 -22.50 -26.08
N LEU A 48 21.13 -23.27 -27.00
CA LEU A 48 21.60 -23.33 -28.40
C LEU A 48 21.45 -21.94 -29.10
N GLU A 49 20.36 -21.22 -28.84
CA GLU A 49 20.15 -19.86 -29.35
C GLU A 49 21.19 -18.90 -28.80
N SER A 50 21.57 -18.98 -27.50
CA SER A 50 22.66 -18.15 -26.92
C SER A 50 24.01 -18.36 -27.60
N ARG A 51 24.21 -19.53 -28.20
CA ARG A 51 25.42 -19.90 -28.92
C ARG A 51 25.27 -19.80 -30.44
N ASN A 52 24.19 -19.18 -30.96
CA ASN A 52 23.86 -19.04 -32.38
C ASN A 52 23.74 -20.38 -33.13
N ILE A 53 23.33 -21.44 -32.42
CA ILE A 53 23.09 -22.76 -33.03
C ILE A 53 21.57 -22.93 -33.19
N SER A 54 21.14 -23.15 -34.44
CA SER A 54 19.72 -23.35 -34.76
C SER A 54 19.47 -24.81 -35.14
N LEU A 55 18.57 -25.47 -34.43
CA LEU A 55 18.08 -26.82 -34.75
C LEU A 55 16.55 -26.78 -34.93
N PRO A 56 16.01 -27.66 -35.79
CA PRO A 56 14.55 -27.84 -35.84
C PRO A 56 14.04 -28.36 -34.47
N PHE A 57 12.81 -28.00 -34.11
CA PHE A 57 12.26 -28.39 -32.79
C PHE A 57 12.15 -29.91 -32.66
N GLY A 58 11.71 -30.62 -33.70
CA GLY A 58 11.50 -32.06 -33.71
C GLY A 58 10.22 -32.51 -33.01
N ASP A 59 10.14 -33.82 -32.73
CA ASP A 59 9.04 -34.46 -31.99
C ASP A 59 9.57 -34.95 -30.62
N PRO A 60 8.79 -34.79 -29.53
CA PRO A 60 9.14 -35.41 -28.24
C PRO A 60 9.47 -36.90 -28.26
N ALA A 61 9.01 -37.64 -29.27
CA ALA A 61 9.32 -39.06 -29.54
C ALA A 61 10.60 -39.30 -30.35
N ASP A 62 11.34 -38.24 -30.74
CA ASP A 62 12.59 -38.39 -31.48
C ASP A 62 13.59 -39.26 -30.69
N GLU A 63 14.28 -40.14 -31.43
CA GLU A 63 15.38 -40.92 -30.84
C GLU A 63 16.49 -39.98 -30.30
N PRO A 64 17.15 -40.32 -29.16
CA PRO A 64 18.27 -39.56 -28.62
C PRO A 64 19.34 -39.23 -29.65
N GLY A 65 19.66 -37.95 -29.81
CA GLY A 65 20.60 -37.54 -30.86
C GLY A 65 20.89 -36.04 -30.86
N ASN A 66 21.44 -35.52 -31.97
CA ASN A 66 21.89 -34.11 -32.15
C ASN A 66 21.11 -33.39 -33.25
N GLY A 67 20.11 -34.01 -33.88
CA GLY A 67 19.47 -33.48 -35.09
C GLY A 67 18.30 -32.50 -34.82
N THR A 68 17.66 -32.57 -33.67
CA THR A 68 16.55 -31.70 -33.28
C THR A 68 16.67 -31.32 -31.81
N ILE A 69 15.97 -30.26 -31.40
CA ILE A 69 15.90 -29.84 -30.00
C ILE A 69 15.37 -30.98 -29.11
N CYS A 70 14.34 -31.70 -29.58
CA CYS A 70 13.78 -32.82 -28.86
C CYS A 70 14.78 -33.99 -28.75
N ALA A 71 15.50 -34.34 -29.81
CA ALA A 71 16.52 -35.40 -29.81
C ALA A 71 17.66 -35.10 -28.85
N VAL A 72 18.15 -33.85 -28.82
CA VAL A 72 19.18 -33.38 -27.86
C VAL A 72 18.67 -33.52 -26.41
N GLY A 73 17.46 -33.07 -26.15
CA GLY A 73 16.86 -33.20 -24.83
C GLY A 73 16.65 -34.64 -24.39
N ASN A 74 16.31 -35.53 -25.31
CA ASN A 74 16.16 -36.96 -25.06
C ASN A 74 17.51 -37.62 -24.79
N ARG A 75 18.56 -37.26 -25.54
CA ARG A 75 19.95 -37.73 -25.33
C ARG A 75 20.45 -37.32 -23.94
N LYS A 76 20.24 -36.05 -23.53
CA LYS A 76 20.57 -35.59 -22.18
C LYS A 76 19.85 -36.44 -21.11
N ASN A 77 18.57 -36.74 -21.36
CA ASN A 77 17.80 -37.55 -20.42
C ASN A 77 18.30 -38.98 -20.30
N GLU A 78 18.72 -39.60 -21.38
CA GLU A 78 19.35 -40.93 -21.38
C GLU A 78 20.65 -40.87 -20.56
N ARG A 79 21.54 -39.92 -20.83
CA ARG A 79 22.77 -39.72 -20.08
C ARG A 79 22.54 -39.44 -18.59
N PHE A 80 21.52 -38.68 -18.28
CA PHE A 80 21.14 -38.45 -16.89
C PHE A 80 20.73 -39.75 -16.17
N ARG A 81 19.96 -40.61 -16.84
CA ARG A 81 19.56 -41.90 -16.25
C ARG A 81 20.75 -42.87 -16.09
N GLU A 82 21.74 -42.81 -16.99
CA GLU A 82 22.99 -43.54 -16.81
C GLU A 82 23.75 -43.03 -15.58
N LEU A 83 23.93 -41.75 -15.45
CA LEU A 83 24.61 -41.14 -14.29
C LEU A 83 23.92 -41.50 -12.96
N VAL A 84 22.60 -41.51 -12.92
CA VAL A 84 21.84 -41.95 -11.72
C VAL A 84 22.12 -43.40 -11.32
N ARG A 85 22.44 -44.27 -12.31
CA ARG A 85 22.79 -45.69 -12.04
C ARG A 85 24.28 -45.89 -11.76
N GLU A 86 25.16 -45.07 -12.36
CA GLU A 86 26.60 -45.15 -12.20
C GLU A 86 27.09 -44.55 -10.91
N ASP A 87 26.52 -43.42 -10.51
CA ASP A 87 26.84 -42.70 -9.29
C ASP A 87 25.80 -42.99 -8.21
N GLU A 88 26.18 -43.27 -6.97
CA GLU A 88 25.30 -43.30 -5.83
C GLU A 88 24.67 -41.90 -5.66
N VAL A 89 23.36 -41.75 -5.86
CA VAL A 89 22.65 -40.51 -5.62
C VAL A 89 22.72 -40.19 -4.14
N GLU A 90 23.44 -39.16 -3.77
CA GLU A 90 23.55 -38.67 -2.39
C GLU A 90 22.22 -38.14 -1.90
N LEU A 91 21.65 -38.74 -0.86
CA LEU A 91 20.44 -38.28 -0.21
C LEU A 91 20.78 -37.37 0.96
N PHE A 92 20.08 -36.27 1.06
CA PHE A 92 20.16 -35.39 2.24
C PHE A 92 19.52 -36.10 3.42
N GLN A 93 20.37 -36.66 4.32
CA GLN A 93 19.91 -37.47 5.45
C GLN A 93 19.00 -36.69 6.41
N SER A 94 19.23 -35.39 6.60
CA SER A 94 18.37 -34.50 7.38
C SER A 94 16.96 -34.43 6.83
N SER A 95 16.82 -34.34 5.49
CA SER A 95 15.51 -34.31 4.82
C SER A 95 14.77 -35.64 4.99
N ILE A 96 15.47 -36.76 4.86
CA ILE A 96 14.88 -38.09 5.05
C ILE A 96 14.44 -38.28 6.51
N ALA A 97 15.28 -37.89 7.48
CA ALA A 97 14.96 -38.00 8.90
C ALA A 97 13.70 -37.18 9.26
N LEU A 98 13.57 -35.94 8.75
CA LEU A 98 12.37 -35.13 8.98
C LEU A 98 11.13 -35.80 8.37
N VAL A 99 11.22 -36.32 7.13
CA VAL A 99 10.11 -37.06 6.48
C VAL A 99 9.69 -38.27 7.30
N ASP A 100 10.66 -39.09 7.75
CA ASP A 100 10.38 -40.28 8.56
C ASP A 100 9.70 -39.91 9.89
N GLU A 101 10.18 -38.86 10.60
CA GLU A 101 9.56 -38.38 11.83
C GLU A 101 8.13 -37.86 11.62
N LEU A 102 7.89 -37.09 10.53
CA LEU A 102 6.54 -36.63 10.18
C LEU A 102 5.60 -37.82 9.91
N LYS A 103 6.06 -38.84 9.19
CA LYS A 103 5.29 -40.05 8.90
C LYS A 103 4.96 -40.84 10.18
N GLU A 104 5.90 -40.98 11.11
CA GLU A 104 5.67 -41.64 12.41
C GLU A 104 4.58 -40.95 13.23
N ARG A 105 4.42 -39.65 13.06
CA ARG A 105 3.35 -38.83 13.69
C ARG A 105 2.06 -38.80 12.88
N GLY A 106 1.98 -39.54 11.76
CA GLY A 106 0.78 -39.63 10.94
C GLY A 106 0.56 -38.44 10.01
N VAL A 107 1.56 -37.58 9.80
CA VAL A 107 1.52 -36.48 8.85
C VAL A 107 1.70 -37.03 7.44
N ARG A 108 0.84 -36.64 6.52
CA ARG A 108 0.92 -37.00 5.10
C ARG A 108 1.98 -36.18 4.38
N VAL A 109 2.78 -36.80 3.51
CA VAL A 109 3.89 -36.15 2.84
C VAL A 109 3.81 -36.41 1.34
N ALA A 110 3.96 -35.35 0.52
CA ALA A 110 3.96 -35.44 -0.93
C ALA A 110 5.25 -34.86 -1.51
N VAL A 111 5.59 -35.30 -2.75
CA VAL A 111 6.63 -34.69 -3.56
C VAL A 111 5.98 -33.96 -4.73
N ALA A 112 6.41 -32.70 -4.96
CA ALA A 112 6.07 -31.90 -6.11
C ALA A 112 7.36 -31.48 -6.85
N SER A 113 7.54 -31.94 -8.08
CA SER A 113 8.75 -31.70 -8.87
C SER A 113 8.44 -31.42 -10.34
N SER A 114 9.05 -30.37 -10.90
CA SER A 114 8.97 -30.11 -12.35
C SER A 114 9.73 -31.16 -13.20
N SER A 115 10.55 -32.00 -12.57
CA SER A 115 11.33 -33.01 -13.27
C SER A 115 10.48 -34.22 -13.67
N ARG A 116 10.53 -34.61 -14.94
CA ARG A 116 9.90 -35.87 -15.44
C ARG A 116 10.59 -37.12 -14.91
N ASN A 117 11.77 -37.01 -14.30
CA ASN A 117 12.53 -38.12 -13.75
C ASN A 117 12.36 -38.26 -12.24
N ALA A 118 11.55 -37.45 -11.59
CA ALA A 118 11.43 -37.44 -10.11
C ALA A 118 11.01 -38.83 -9.59
N THR A 119 9.94 -39.40 -10.13
CA THR A 119 9.47 -40.74 -9.77
C THR A 119 10.56 -41.80 -9.99
N TYR A 120 11.26 -41.77 -11.13
CA TYR A 120 12.37 -42.70 -11.43
C TYR A 120 13.51 -42.61 -10.40
N ILE A 121 13.93 -41.39 -10.03
CA ILE A 121 14.99 -41.18 -9.02
C ILE A 121 14.55 -41.74 -7.68
N MET A 122 13.31 -41.49 -7.27
CA MET A 122 12.76 -41.96 -5.99
C MET A 122 12.69 -43.48 -5.90
N GLU A 123 12.39 -44.18 -7.02
CA GLU A 123 12.38 -45.61 -7.13
C GLU A 123 13.80 -46.22 -7.04
N GLU A 124 14.76 -45.67 -7.80
CA GLU A 124 16.17 -46.13 -7.79
C GLU A 124 16.85 -45.92 -6.43
N THR A 125 16.47 -44.81 -5.71
CA THR A 125 17.01 -44.52 -4.39
C THR A 125 16.23 -45.17 -3.24
N GLY A 126 15.15 -45.87 -3.54
CA GLY A 126 14.33 -46.60 -2.56
C GLY A 126 13.54 -45.71 -1.57
N ILE A 127 13.32 -44.40 -1.93
CA ILE A 127 12.59 -43.49 -1.04
C ILE A 127 11.11 -43.30 -1.42
N ARG A 128 10.65 -43.87 -2.56
CA ARG A 128 9.30 -43.63 -3.10
C ARG A 128 8.19 -43.93 -2.09
N ASP A 129 8.33 -45.01 -1.31
CA ASP A 129 7.31 -45.51 -0.37
C ASP A 129 7.16 -44.63 0.89
N ARG A 130 8.07 -43.62 1.09
CA ARG A 130 7.95 -42.65 2.16
C ARG A 130 6.88 -41.58 1.87
N PHE A 131 6.49 -41.41 0.63
CA PHE A 131 5.60 -40.33 0.18
C PHE A 131 4.22 -40.87 -0.19
N ASP A 132 3.16 -40.22 0.32
CA ASP A 132 1.75 -40.55 0.08
C ASP A 132 1.30 -40.16 -1.34
N ALA A 133 1.90 -39.11 -1.90
CA ALA A 133 1.64 -38.67 -3.27
C ALA A 133 2.90 -38.15 -3.96
N VAL A 134 2.93 -38.27 -5.29
CA VAL A 134 3.95 -37.66 -6.16
C VAL A 134 3.26 -36.94 -7.31
N VAL A 135 3.66 -35.69 -7.51
CA VAL A 135 3.30 -34.88 -8.67
C VAL A 135 4.60 -34.52 -9.37
N ASP A 136 4.93 -35.21 -10.44
CA ASP A 136 6.14 -35.00 -11.21
C ASP A 136 5.87 -34.24 -12.53
N GLY A 137 6.92 -33.97 -13.29
CA GLY A 137 6.79 -33.29 -14.58
C GLY A 137 5.98 -34.06 -15.63
N ASN A 138 5.72 -35.37 -15.48
CA ASN A 138 4.83 -36.10 -16.37
C ASN A 138 3.37 -35.80 -16.02
N VAL A 139 3.02 -35.85 -14.74
CA VAL A 139 1.69 -35.47 -14.24
C VAL A 139 1.38 -34.01 -14.60
N SER A 140 2.37 -33.10 -14.41
CA SER A 140 2.22 -31.67 -14.76
C SER A 140 1.90 -31.51 -16.26
N HIS A 141 2.57 -32.26 -17.13
CA HIS A 141 2.33 -32.22 -18.57
C HIS A 141 0.98 -32.84 -18.97
N GLU A 142 0.61 -33.94 -18.35
CA GLU A 142 -0.66 -34.65 -18.63
C GLU A 142 -1.88 -33.79 -18.29
N LEU A 143 -1.79 -33.02 -17.19
CA LEU A 143 -2.87 -32.17 -16.69
C LEU A 143 -2.74 -30.70 -17.13
N ASP A 144 -1.79 -30.38 -18.01
CA ASP A 144 -1.51 -29.03 -18.52
C ASP A 144 -1.35 -27.96 -17.41
N LEU A 145 -0.63 -28.34 -16.32
CA LEU A 145 -0.37 -27.44 -15.21
C LEU A 145 0.63 -26.35 -15.61
N LYS A 146 0.42 -25.15 -15.12
CA LYS A 146 1.40 -24.07 -15.27
C LYS A 146 2.65 -24.35 -14.45
N GLY A 147 3.83 -24.04 -15.01
CA GLY A 147 5.10 -24.19 -14.32
C GLY A 147 5.37 -23.10 -13.27
N LYS A 148 6.30 -23.36 -12.35
CA LYS A 148 6.76 -22.36 -11.37
C LYS A 148 7.14 -21.05 -12.09
N PRO A 149 6.77 -19.86 -11.57
CA PRO A 149 6.30 -19.60 -10.20
C PRO A 149 4.78 -19.81 -9.97
N HIS A 150 4.00 -20.35 -10.92
CA HIS A 150 2.61 -20.69 -10.62
C HIS A 150 2.52 -21.86 -9.61
N PRO A 151 1.52 -21.81 -8.69
CA PRO A 151 1.42 -22.79 -7.59
C PRO A 151 0.82 -24.14 -7.98
N ASP A 152 0.36 -24.33 -9.20
CA ASP A 152 -0.48 -25.44 -9.67
C ASP A 152 0.04 -26.82 -9.24
N ILE A 153 1.36 -27.06 -9.38
CA ILE A 153 1.97 -28.36 -9.04
C ILE A 153 1.91 -28.64 -7.52
N PHE A 154 2.07 -27.61 -6.69
CA PHE A 154 2.02 -27.73 -5.24
C PHE A 154 0.59 -27.86 -4.74
N LEU A 155 -0.34 -27.10 -5.33
CA LEU A 155 -1.78 -27.20 -5.03
C LEU A 155 -2.31 -28.61 -5.33
N LEU A 156 -1.94 -29.17 -6.48
CA LEU A 156 -2.29 -30.56 -6.83
C LEU A 156 -1.68 -31.57 -5.85
N ALA A 157 -0.44 -31.34 -5.38
CA ALA A 157 0.21 -32.22 -4.41
C ALA A 157 -0.54 -32.18 -3.06
N ALA A 158 -0.92 -31.00 -2.59
CA ALA A 158 -1.72 -30.83 -1.37
C ALA A 158 -3.10 -31.49 -1.51
N GLU A 159 -3.79 -31.31 -2.64
CA GLU A 159 -5.07 -31.96 -2.95
C GLU A 159 -4.95 -33.49 -2.90
N ARG A 160 -3.91 -34.07 -3.50
CA ARG A 160 -3.70 -35.54 -3.53
C ARG A 160 -3.47 -36.15 -2.15
N ILE A 161 -2.90 -35.41 -1.24
CA ILE A 161 -2.81 -35.86 0.17
C ILE A 161 -4.02 -35.42 1.00
N GLY A 162 -5.01 -34.75 0.39
CA GLY A 162 -6.26 -34.31 1.04
C GLY A 162 -6.03 -33.29 2.14
N SER A 163 -5.15 -32.29 1.89
CA SER A 163 -4.86 -31.19 2.80
C SER A 163 -5.12 -29.86 2.10
N ALA A 164 -5.66 -28.88 2.84
CA ALA A 164 -5.77 -27.51 2.33
C ALA A 164 -4.38 -26.85 2.32
N PRO A 165 -4.08 -25.95 1.36
CA PRO A 165 -2.78 -25.26 1.33
C PRO A 165 -2.44 -24.57 2.66
N VAL A 166 -3.39 -23.88 3.30
CA VAL A 166 -3.19 -23.21 4.60
C VAL A 166 -2.79 -24.18 5.74
N GLU A 167 -3.13 -25.46 5.64
CA GLU A 167 -2.77 -26.51 6.58
C GLU A 167 -1.51 -27.30 6.18
N THR A 168 -0.85 -26.88 5.10
CA THR A 168 0.26 -27.60 4.49
C THR A 168 1.55 -26.78 4.60
N MET A 169 2.63 -27.42 5.04
CA MET A 169 3.98 -26.89 4.92
C MET A 169 4.55 -27.25 3.55
N MET A 170 5.12 -26.26 2.87
CA MET A 170 5.89 -26.45 1.65
C MET A 170 7.37 -26.19 1.92
N VAL A 171 8.25 -27.04 1.38
CA VAL A 171 9.71 -26.93 1.51
C VAL A 171 10.31 -26.76 0.12
N GLU A 172 11.14 -25.75 -0.06
CA GLU A 172 11.71 -25.43 -1.37
C GLU A 172 13.06 -24.69 -1.24
N ASP A 173 13.94 -24.89 -2.23
CA ASP A 173 15.26 -24.28 -2.30
C ASP A 173 15.44 -23.25 -3.43
N ALA A 174 14.47 -23.20 -4.36
CA ALA A 174 14.49 -22.29 -5.50
C ALA A 174 13.53 -21.12 -5.32
N TYR A 175 13.95 -19.90 -5.74
CA TYR A 175 13.15 -18.68 -5.64
C TYR A 175 11.76 -18.81 -6.27
N ALA A 176 11.69 -19.32 -7.50
CA ALA A 176 10.42 -19.53 -8.20
C ALA A 176 9.49 -20.54 -7.50
N GLY A 177 10.04 -21.48 -6.74
CA GLY A 177 9.25 -22.42 -5.97
C GLY A 177 8.73 -21.80 -4.68
N VAL A 178 9.55 -20.99 -3.99
CA VAL A 178 9.13 -20.22 -2.81
C VAL A 178 8.01 -19.25 -3.17
N GLU A 179 8.15 -18.53 -4.30
CA GLU A 179 7.12 -17.65 -4.84
C GLU A 179 5.81 -18.40 -5.11
N ALA A 180 5.89 -19.57 -5.74
CA ALA A 180 4.73 -20.45 -5.95
C ALA A 180 4.06 -20.89 -4.62
N GLY A 181 4.85 -21.15 -3.58
CA GLY A 181 4.33 -21.46 -2.24
C GLY A 181 3.56 -20.30 -1.61
N ARG A 182 4.13 -19.11 -1.68
CA ARG A 182 3.47 -17.87 -1.24
C ARG A 182 2.15 -17.69 -1.99
N ASP A 183 2.20 -17.73 -3.32
CA ASP A 183 1.04 -17.45 -4.19
C ASP A 183 -0.02 -18.56 -4.08
N GLY A 184 0.37 -19.79 -3.71
CA GLY A 184 -0.53 -20.89 -3.42
C GLY A 184 -1.17 -20.85 -2.03
N GLY A 185 -0.84 -19.88 -1.19
CA GLY A 185 -1.42 -19.71 0.15
C GLY A 185 -1.05 -20.80 1.15
N PHE A 186 0.13 -21.40 1.00
CA PHE A 186 0.61 -22.44 1.92
C PHE A 186 0.82 -21.89 3.34
N GLY A 187 0.43 -22.67 4.37
CA GLY A 187 0.48 -22.25 5.77
C GLY A 187 1.89 -22.02 6.31
N LEU A 188 2.89 -22.72 5.75
CA LEU A 188 4.30 -22.52 6.01
C LEU A 188 5.08 -22.73 4.71
N VAL A 189 5.78 -21.71 4.26
CA VAL A 189 6.75 -21.80 3.17
C VAL A 189 8.15 -21.78 3.77
N LEU A 190 8.79 -22.96 3.83
CA LEU A 190 10.11 -23.14 4.40
C LEU A 190 11.16 -23.13 3.28
N GLY A 191 11.98 -22.09 3.24
CA GLY A 191 13.10 -21.96 2.33
C GLY A 191 14.32 -22.73 2.84
N VAL A 192 15.04 -23.44 1.95
CA VAL A 192 16.29 -24.14 2.30
C VAL A 192 17.44 -23.58 1.49
N ALA A 193 18.31 -22.83 2.16
CA ALA A 193 19.39 -22.06 1.53
C ALA A 193 20.68 -22.87 1.27
N ARG A 194 20.57 -24.08 0.70
CA ARG A 194 21.74 -24.93 0.40
C ARG A 194 22.67 -24.39 -0.71
N GLY A 195 22.21 -23.48 -1.50
CA GLY A 195 22.96 -22.80 -2.57
C GLY A 195 22.34 -21.51 -3.00
N ALA A 196 21.24 -21.10 -2.33
CA ALA A 196 20.53 -19.85 -2.56
C ALA A 196 20.89 -18.83 -1.47
N ASP A 197 20.69 -17.56 -1.78
CA ASP A 197 20.80 -16.45 -0.81
C ASP A 197 19.58 -16.50 0.15
N PRO A 198 19.80 -16.65 1.48
CA PRO A 198 18.73 -16.69 2.46
C PRO A 198 17.81 -15.45 2.44
N GLU A 199 18.36 -14.25 2.31
CA GLU A 199 17.59 -13.01 2.28
C GLU A 199 16.71 -12.95 1.04
N ARG A 200 17.22 -13.42 -0.08
CA ARG A 200 16.44 -13.47 -1.32
C ARG A 200 15.31 -14.50 -1.24
N LEU A 201 15.49 -15.64 -0.57
CA LEU A 201 14.39 -16.59 -0.32
C LEU A 201 13.28 -15.96 0.55
N LEU A 202 13.64 -15.22 1.60
CA LEU A 202 12.69 -14.46 2.41
C LEU A 202 11.93 -13.42 1.57
N ARG A 203 12.65 -12.70 0.71
CA ARG A 203 12.05 -11.69 -0.19
C ARG A 203 11.05 -12.30 -1.18
N TYR A 204 11.31 -13.51 -1.69
CA TYR A 204 10.38 -14.23 -2.57
C TYR A 204 9.19 -14.85 -1.83
N GLY A 205 9.17 -14.81 -0.50
CA GLY A 205 8.01 -15.15 0.33
C GLY A 205 8.15 -16.40 1.18
N ALA A 206 9.39 -16.85 1.45
CA ALA A 206 9.61 -17.84 2.50
C ALA A 206 9.24 -17.24 3.87
N ASP A 207 8.51 -17.99 4.68
CA ASP A 207 8.18 -17.62 6.06
C ASP A 207 9.37 -17.84 7.01
N ILE A 208 10.16 -18.88 6.74
CA ILE A 208 11.36 -19.26 7.46
C ILE A 208 12.40 -19.71 6.44
N VAL A 209 13.67 -19.39 6.65
CA VAL A 209 14.78 -19.91 5.87
C VAL A 209 15.79 -20.58 6.80
N VAL A 210 16.24 -21.77 6.41
CA VAL A 210 17.26 -22.55 7.10
C VAL A 210 18.36 -22.97 6.13
N ALA A 211 19.57 -23.21 6.60
CA ALA A 211 20.65 -23.74 5.76
C ALA A 211 20.46 -25.23 5.50
N ASP A 212 19.93 -25.97 6.49
CA ASP A 212 19.60 -27.38 6.37
C ASP A 212 18.34 -27.75 7.19
N LEU A 213 17.60 -28.77 6.76
CA LEU A 213 16.40 -29.25 7.47
C LEU A 213 16.68 -29.85 8.86
N ALA A 214 17.94 -30.16 9.21
CA ALA A 214 18.33 -30.48 10.56
C ALA A 214 18.08 -29.38 11.59
N GLU A 215 17.93 -28.13 11.12
CA GLU A 215 17.66 -26.97 11.98
C GLU A 215 16.17 -26.83 12.36
N VAL A 216 15.28 -27.68 11.79
CA VAL A 216 13.83 -27.61 12.00
C VAL A 216 13.35 -28.93 12.63
N THR A 217 12.67 -28.83 13.75
CA THR A 217 12.03 -29.98 14.40
C THR A 217 10.52 -30.04 14.11
N VAL A 218 9.90 -31.19 14.26
CA VAL A 218 8.44 -31.31 14.16
C VAL A 218 7.73 -30.50 15.25
N ALA A 219 8.39 -30.23 16.38
CA ALA A 219 7.86 -29.34 17.42
C ALA A 219 7.80 -27.90 16.94
N ASP A 220 8.83 -27.40 16.20
CA ASP A 220 8.84 -26.07 15.62
C ASP A 220 7.74 -25.91 14.57
N ILE A 221 7.54 -26.92 13.72
CA ILE A 221 6.45 -26.94 12.73
C ILE A 221 5.09 -26.89 13.44
N SER A 222 4.90 -27.69 14.47
CA SER A 222 3.65 -27.75 15.26
C SER A 222 3.37 -26.40 15.94
N HIS A 223 4.40 -25.78 16.51
CA HIS A 223 4.30 -24.45 17.12
C HIS A 223 3.96 -23.36 16.09
N TRP A 224 4.53 -23.47 14.88
CA TRP A 224 4.20 -22.57 13.78
C TRP A 224 2.69 -22.59 13.47
N PHE A 225 2.13 -23.78 13.22
CA PHE A 225 0.71 -23.89 12.86
C PHE A 225 -0.22 -23.55 14.03
N ALA A 226 0.16 -23.84 15.27
CA ALA A 226 -0.67 -23.57 16.43
C ALA A 226 -0.69 -22.09 16.85
N GLU A 227 0.45 -21.40 16.77
CA GLU A 227 0.62 -20.07 17.39
C GLU A 227 1.10 -19.01 16.41
N ARG A 228 2.09 -19.30 15.57
CA ARG A 228 2.70 -18.29 14.68
C ARG A 228 1.89 -18.01 13.41
N LEU A 229 1.34 -19.02 12.77
CA LEU A 229 0.55 -18.83 11.55
C LEU A 229 -0.64 -17.88 11.74
N PRO A 230 -1.44 -17.97 12.82
CA PRO A 230 -2.49 -16.98 13.07
C PRO A 230 -1.97 -15.54 13.15
N SER A 231 -0.80 -15.33 13.79
CA SER A 231 -0.20 -14.00 13.89
C SER A 231 0.34 -13.46 12.55
N GLN A 232 0.82 -14.34 11.66
CA GLN A 232 1.34 -13.94 10.34
C GLN A 232 0.28 -13.33 9.42
N CYS A 233 -0.99 -13.67 9.58
CA CYS A 233 -2.08 -13.04 8.85
C CYS A 233 -2.34 -11.59 9.29
N TRP A 234 -1.70 -11.14 10.36
CA TRP A 234 -1.77 -9.79 10.90
C TRP A 234 -0.49 -8.98 10.68
N GLN A 235 0.50 -9.51 9.98
CA GLN A 235 1.75 -8.80 9.73
C GLN A 235 2.00 -8.64 8.23
N LEU A 236 2.37 -7.42 7.84
CA LEU A 236 2.99 -7.14 6.55
C LEU A 236 4.45 -6.76 6.80
N GLY A 237 5.38 -7.58 6.32
CA GLY A 237 6.81 -7.40 6.61
C GLY A 237 7.70 -7.58 5.40
N TYR A 238 8.85 -6.94 5.46
CA TYR A 238 9.87 -6.90 4.43
C TYR A 238 11.23 -7.24 5.03
N HIS A 239 12.03 -7.97 4.27
CA HIS A 239 13.40 -8.36 4.62
C HIS A 239 14.39 -7.77 3.62
N GLY A 240 15.58 -7.40 4.09
CA GLY A 240 16.59 -6.74 3.28
C GLY A 240 16.24 -5.28 2.94
N PHE A 241 17.24 -4.43 2.88
CA PHE A 241 17.10 -3.02 2.51
C PHE A 241 17.25 -2.86 0.99
N HIS A 242 16.31 -2.18 0.34
CA HIS A 242 16.30 -1.97 -1.11
C HIS A 242 15.78 -0.57 -1.44
N ASP A 243 16.64 0.31 -1.91
CA ASP A 243 16.34 1.70 -2.23
C ASP A 243 15.07 1.88 -3.06
N GLU A 244 14.89 1.05 -4.08
CA GLU A 244 13.77 1.15 -5.02
C GLU A 244 12.40 0.80 -4.38
N GLU A 245 12.40 0.08 -3.26
CA GLU A 245 11.18 -0.40 -2.60
C GLU A 245 10.84 0.41 -1.34
N GLU A 246 11.79 1.11 -0.73
CA GLU A 246 11.59 1.76 0.58
C GLU A 246 10.45 2.76 0.56
N ARG A 247 10.31 3.55 -0.48
CA ARG A 247 9.22 4.52 -0.63
C ARG A 247 7.82 3.86 -0.60
N LEU A 248 7.67 2.67 -1.23
CA LEU A 248 6.44 1.88 -1.18
C LEU A 248 6.23 1.27 0.21
N ARG A 249 7.29 0.70 0.79
CA ARG A 249 7.26 0.10 2.13
C ARG A 249 6.85 1.11 3.18
N GLU A 250 7.40 2.33 3.14
CA GLU A 250 7.03 3.44 4.02
C GLU A 250 5.53 3.78 3.95
N ALA A 251 4.92 3.74 2.76
CA ALA A 251 3.50 3.98 2.60
C ALA A 251 2.66 2.84 3.19
N LEU A 252 3.03 1.58 2.90
CA LEU A 252 2.27 0.40 3.33
C LEU A 252 2.38 0.14 4.85
N THR A 253 3.43 0.64 5.50
CA THR A 253 3.63 0.52 6.96
C THR A 253 3.31 1.81 7.72
N THR A 254 2.57 2.73 7.11
CA THR A 254 2.04 3.94 7.76
C THR A 254 1.19 3.57 8.97
N VAL A 255 1.41 4.24 10.11
CA VAL A 255 0.53 4.19 11.28
C VAL A 255 -0.40 5.40 11.29
N GLY A 256 -1.64 5.20 11.74
CA GLY A 256 -2.61 6.29 11.81
C GLY A 256 -3.76 6.00 12.77
N ASN A 257 -4.57 7.01 13.06
CA ASN A 257 -5.68 6.92 14.01
C ASN A 257 -6.92 7.75 13.61
N GLY A 258 -6.97 8.19 12.33
CA GLY A 258 -8.02 9.05 11.79
C GLY A 258 -7.75 10.55 11.97
N TYR A 259 -6.98 10.95 12.96
CA TYR A 259 -6.55 12.33 13.14
C TYR A 259 -5.15 12.55 12.58
N LEU A 260 -4.24 11.65 12.86
CA LEU A 260 -2.82 11.73 12.52
C LEU A 260 -2.39 10.46 11.79
N GLY A 261 -1.61 10.62 10.73
CA GLY A 261 -0.91 9.56 10.02
C GLY A 261 0.59 9.84 9.96
N THR A 262 1.41 8.81 10.19
CA THR A 262 2.88 8.90 10.06
C THR A 262 3.38 7.74 9.23
N ARG A 263 4.13 8.06 8.16
CA ARG A 263 4.72 7.06 7.24
C ARG A 263 5.74 6.20 7.94
N GLY A 264 5.91 4.97 7.44
CA GLY A 264 6.82 3.98 7.99
C GLY A 264 8.31 4.21 7.68
N SER A 265 8.79 5.44 7.55
CA SER A 265 10.19 5.75 7.23
C SER A 265 11.14 5.34 8.35
N LEU A 266 12.35 4.91 7.97
CA LEU A 266 13.42 4.60 8.91
C LEU A 266 13.82 5.87 9.68
N GLU A 267 14.07 5.75 10.98
CA GLU A 267 14.26 6.87 11.90
C GLU A 267 15.51 7.70 11.61
N SER A 268 16.56 7.07 11.04
CA SER A 268 17.82 7.74 10.68
C SER A 268 17.75 8.56 9.40
N GLU A 269 16.66 8.43 8.63
CA GLU A 269 16.58 9.00 7.30
C GLU A 269 15.77 10.30 7.27
N ALA A 270 16.25 11.23 6.44
CA ALA A 270 15.55 12.44 6.05
C ALA A 270 14.94 12.27 4.66
N ILE A 271 14.30 13.31 4.11
CA ILE A 271 13.86 13.29 2.71
C ILE A 271 15.07 13.11 1.81
N HIS A 272 15.11 12.00 1.08
CA HIS A 272 16.19 11.65 0.16
C HIS A 272 15.60 11.24 -1.19
N ASP A 273 15.64 12.13 -2.15
CA ASP A 273 15.19 12.03 -3.55
C ASP A 273 14.01 11.07 -3.78
N ASN A 274 14.18 9.87 -4.24
CA ASN A 274 13.10 8.92 -4.50
C ASN A 274 13.09 7.74 -3.52
N ILE A 275 13.95 7.73 -2.51
CA ILE A 275 14.15 6.60 -1.59
C ILE A 275 13.29 6.82 -0.33
N HIS A 276 13.61 7.85 0.45
CA HIS A 276 12.98 8.13 1.73
C HIS A 276 12.13 9.39 1.71
N ASN A 277 10.95 9.29 2.31
CA ASN A 277 10.06 10.43 2.45
C ASN A 277 9.31 10.37 3.79
N PRO A 278 9.99 10.65 4.91
CA PRO A 278 9.32 10.75 6.20
C PRO A 278 8.23 11.80 6.14
N GLY A 279 7.01 11.40 6.47
CA GLY A 279 5.84 12.27 6.42
C GLY A 279 4.94 12.05 7.62
N THR A 280 4.47 13.15 8.19
CA THR A 280 3.44 13.19 9.22
C THR A 280 2.34 14.13 8.76
N TYR A 281 1.11 13.65 8.75
CA TYR A 281 -0.05 14.38 8.22
C TYR A 281 -1.15 14.42 9.24
N VAL A 282 -1.73 15.62 9.45
CA VAL A 282 -2.89 15.83 10.32
C VAL A 282 -4.14 16.06 9.48
N ALA A 283 -5.19 15.26 9.71
CA ALA A 283 -6.40 15.33 8.93
C ALA A 283 -6.99 16.75 8.88
N GLY A 284 -7.27 17.24 7.68
CA GLY A 284 -7.85 18.56 7.45
C GLY A 284 -6.88 19.74 7.55
N LEU A 285 -5.57 19.52 7.73
CA LEU A 285 -4.57 20.58 7.73
C LEU A 285 -4.06 20.82 6.32
N PHE A 286 -4.45 21.94 5.74
CA PHE A 286 -4.03 22.38 4.40
C PHE A 286 -3.39 23.75 4.45
N ASP A 287 -2.54 24.03 3.46
CA ASP A 287 -1.95 25.35 3.26
C ASP A 287 -1.81 25.66 1.77
N CYS A 288 -2.10 26.91 1.42
CA CYS A 288 -2.09 27.37 0.06
C CYS A 288 -0.72 27.97 -0.28
N ALA A 289 -0.12 27.50 -1.37
CA ALA A 289 1.11 28.06 -1.90
C ALA A 289 0.90 28.59 -3.33
N GLU A 290 1.70 29.57 -3.74
CA GLU A 290 1.65 30.15 -5.09
C GLU A 290 2.99 29.92 -5.81
N THR A 291 2.90 29.52 -7.08
CA THR A 291 4.07 29.26 -7.92
C THR A 291 3.88 29.91 -9.28
N GLU A 292 4.89 30.59 -9.79
CA GLU A 292 4.90 31.13 -11.16
C GLU A 292 5.32 30.07 -12.16
N VAL A 293 4.37 29.61 -13.00
CA VAL A 293 4.61 28.61 -14.04
C VAL A 293 4.22 29.20 -15.39
N HIS A 294 5.17 29.29 -16.32
CA HIS A 294 4.96 29.83 -17.67
C HIS A 294 4.26 31.21 -17.71
N GLY A 295 4.56 32.09 -16.73
CA GLY A 295 3.97 33.43 -16.62
C GLY A 295 2.53 33.42 -16.12
N ARG A 296 2.08 32.37 -15.49
CA ARG A 296 0.81 32.25 -14.75
C ARG A 296 1.09 31.95 -13.31
N THR A 297 0.41 32.62 -12.39
CA THR A 297 0.42 32.26 -10.98
C THR A 297 -0.51 31.06 -10.76
N ILE A 298 0.04 29.93 -10.33
CA ILE A 298 -0.71 28.75 -9.94
C ILE A 298 -0.78 28.74 -8.43
N SER A 299 -2.00 28.73 -7.90
CA SER A 299 -2.27 28.52 -6.48
C SER A 299 -2.58 27.04 -6.24
N ASN A 300 -1.91 26.45 -5.27
CA ASN A 300 -2.15 25.06 -4.87
C ASN A 300 -2.36 24.96 -3.36
N ASN A 301 -3.46 24.35 -2.96
CA ASN A 301 -3.79 24.06 -1.58
C ASN A 301 -3.38 22.62 -1.27
N ASP A 302 -2.33 22.45 -0.48
CA ASP A 302 -1.70 21.16 -0.27
C ASP A 302 -1.91 20.65 1.16
N PHE A 303 -2.04 19.34 1.29
CA PHE A 303 -2.03 18.64 2.55
C PHE A 303 -0.63 18.76 3.17
N VAL A 304 -0.53 19.40 4.33
CA VAL A 304 0.75 19.81 4.91
C VAL A 304 1.51 18.64 5.49
N ASN A 305 2.77 18.45 5.03
CA ASN A 305 3.72 17.59 5.73
C ASN A 305 4.17 18.29 7.01
N CYS A 306 3.77 17.75 8.16
CA CYS A 306 4.08 18.28 9.50
C CYS A 306 5.50 17.89 9.93
N PRO A 307 6.08 18.56 10.97
CA PRO A 307 7.43 18.24 11.44
C PRO A 307 7.64 16.74 11.69
N ASN A 308 8.82 16.26 11.31
CA ASN A 308 9.20 14.87 11.53
C ASN A 308 9.52 14.63 13.00
N TRP A 309 8.62 13.97 13.70
CA TRP A 309 8.79 13.62 15.11
C TRP A 309 9.53 12.29 15.33
N THR A 310 9.69 11.47 14.26
CA THR A 310 10.28 10.13 14.34
C THR A 310 11.81 10.13 14.23
N ALA A 311 12.41 11.28 13.89
CA ALA A 311 13.84 11.37 13.62
C ALA A 311 14.69 10.96 14.81
N VAL A 312 15.52 9.91 14.62
CA VAL A 312 16.55 9.46 15.56
C VAL A 312 17.80 9.05 14.80
N ALA A 313 18.92 9.70 15.08
CA ALA A 313 20.22 9.37 14.51
C ALA A 313 21.17 8.80 15.59
N VAL A 314 21.92 7.77 15.25
CA VAL A 314 22.92 7.13 16.14
C VAL A 314 24.30 7.29 15.55
N HIS A 315 25.22 7.85 16.33
CA HIS A 315 26.62 8.03 15.95
C HIS A 315 27.52 7.19 16.84
N VAL A 316 28.51 6.50 16.26
CA VAL A 316 29.50 5.72 16.99
C VAL A 316 30.86 6.37 16.82
N ASP A 317 31.53 6.72 17.94
CA ASP A 317 32.87 7.33 17.99
C ASP A 317 32.99 8.60 17.13
N GLY A 318 31.95 9.43 17.12
CA GLY A 318 31.89 10.67 16.31
C GLY A 318 31.81 10.47 14.80
N GLY A 319 31.58 9.24 14.33
CA GLY A 319 31.38 8.90 12.94
C GLY A 319 30.05 9.41 12.37
N PRO A 320 29.74 9.11 11.09
CA PRO A 320 28.44 9.45 10.50
C PRO A 320 27.29 8.75 11.23
N ALA A 321 26.06 9.21 10.99
CA ALA A 321 24.88 8.53 11.47
C ALA A 321 24.80 7.12 10.89
N LEU A 322 24.51 6.12 11.75
CA LEU A 322 24.34 4.75 11.31
C LEU A 322 23.08 4.65 10.43
N SER A 323 23.26 4.28 9.18
CA SER A 323 22.16 4.06 8.24
C SER A 323 22.54 3.02 7.19
N PRO A 324 21.57 2.45 6.46
CA PRO A 324 21.84 1.53 5.35
C PRO A 324 22.72 2.14 4.24
N HIS A 325 22.71 3.46 4.09
CA HIS A 325 23.49 4.18 3.08
C HIS A 325 24.96 4.44 3.46
N CYS A 326 25.27 4.37 4.78
CA CYS A 326 26.60 4.69 5.30
C CYS A 326 27.35 3.47 5.84
N CYS A 327 26.68 2.34 6.03
CA CYS A 327 27.22 1.14 6.68
C CYS A 327 26.87 -0.11 5.90
N GLU A 328 27.65 -1.20 6.13
CA GLU A 328 27.24 -2.53 5.66
C GLU A 328 26.00 -3.00 6.44
N VAL A 329 24.91 -3.29 5.73
CA VAL A 329 23.70 -3.88 6.33
C VAL A 329 23.95 -5.37 6.59
N VAL A 330 23.98 -5.76 7.86
CA VAL A 330 24.10 -7.17 8.27
C VAL A 330 22.73 -7.83 8.26
N SER A 331 21.71 -7.14 8.75
CA SER A 331 20.31 -7.56 8.64
C SER A 331 19.38 -6.34 8.68
N TYR A 332 18.27 -6.44 7.97
CA TYR A 332 17.20 -5.44 7.97
C TYR A 332 15.84 -6.12 7.92
N ARG A 333 14.95 -5.69 8.79
CA ARG A 333 13.55 -6.08 8.78
C ARG A 333 12.67 -4.88 9.07
N HIS A 334 11.63 -4.72 8.27
CA HIS A 334 10.64 -3.67 8.40
C HIS A 334 9.24 -4.28 8.30
N TRP A 335 8.36 -4.05 9.30
CA TRP A 335 7.00 -4.60 9.26
C TRP A 335 6.01 -3.72 10.02
N VAL A 336 4.74 -3.90 9.67
CA VAL A 336 3.60 -3.41 10.44
C VAL A 336 2.82 -4.57 11.02
N ASP A 337 2.51 -4.48 12.31
CA ASP A 337 1.52 -5.34 12.98
C ASP A 337 0.14 -4.68 12.79
N LEU A 338 -0.69 -5.30 11.95
CA LEU A 338 -2.03 -4.79 11.60
C LEU A 338 -3.00 -4.90 12.78
N TYR A 339 -2.84 -5.92 13.63
CA TYR A 339 -3.73 -6.15 14.77
C TYR A 339 -3.58 -5.07 15.84
N HIS A 340 -2.33 -4.71 16.12
CA HIS A 340 -2.00 -3.70 17.12
C HIS A 340 -1.66 -2.33 16.53
N ALA A 341 -1.62 -2.22 15.21
CA ALA A 341 -1.30 -0.98 14.47
C ALA A 341 0.03 -0.33 14.90
N THR A 342 1.08 -1.13 14.94
CA THR A 342 2.43 -0.69 15.25
C THR A 342 3.38 -0.96 14.09
N THR A 343 4.24 0.01 13.75
CA THR A 343 5.32 -0.16 12.77
C THR A 343 6.62 -0.41 13.48
N HIS A 344 7.41 -1.33 12.95
CA HIS A 344 8.66 -1.80 13.54
C HIS A 344 9.79 -1.78 12.52
N HIS A 345 11.00 -1.40 12.97
CA HIS A 345 12.25 -1.60 12.25
C HIS A 345 13.24 -2.38 13.13
N GLU A 346 14.00 -3.26 12.51
CA GLU A 346 15.18 -3.91 13.05
C GLU A 346 16.30 -3.76 12.03
N LEU A 347 17.38 -3.11 12.42
CA LEU A 347 18.53 -2.86 11.58
C LEU A 347 19.80 -3.24 12.33
N THR A 348 20.59 -4.16 11.78
CA THR A 348 21.94 -4.45 12.24
C THR A 348 22.93 -3.96 11.19
N VAL A 349 23.84 -3.09 11.58
CA VAL A 349 24.85 -2.53 10.70
C VAL A 349 26.26 -2.80 11.20
N ARG A 350 27.19 -2.89 10.24
CA ARG A 350 28.61 -2.94 10.48
C ARG A 350 29.25 -1.70 9.87
N ASP A 351 29.95 -0.92 10.70
CA ASP A 351 30.68 0.23 10.22
C ASP A 351 32.04 -0.15 9.58
N ASP A 352 32.77 0.83 9.06
CA ASP A 352 34.07 0.66 8.41
C ASP A 352 35.20 0.17 9.35
N GLN A 353 34.99 0.24 10.68
CA GLN A 353 35.88 -0.29 11.70
C GLN A 353 35.52 -1.71 12.13
N GLY A 354 34.49 -2.33 11.53
CA GLY A 354 33.99 -3.65 11.86
C GLY A 354 33.14 -3.72 13.12
N ARG A 355 32.73 -2.58 13.67
CA ARG A 355 31.85 -2.50 14.83
C ARG A 355 30.41 -2.79 14.43
N ILE A 356 29.74 -3.66 15.17
CA ILE A 356 28.35 -4.06 14.89
C ILE A 356 27.44 -3.43 15.92
N THR A 357 26.44 -2.70 15.43
CA THR A 357 25.40 -2.06 16.25
C THR A 357 24.02 -2.52 15.77
N GLU A 358 23.17 -2.87 16.71
CA GLU A 358 21.76 -3.18 16.48
C GLU A 358 20.90 -1.98 16.86
N LEU A 359 19.98 -1.65 15.97
CA LEU A 359 18.96 -0.62 16.14
C LEU A 359 17.59 -1.27 15.99
N SER A 360 16.66 -0.93 16.87
CA SER A 360 15.28 -1.36 16.69
C SER A 360 14.29 -0.29 17.15
N SER A 361 13.13 -0.22 16.49
CA SER A 361 12.05 0.70 16.86
C SER A 361 10.70 0.03 16.83
N GLU A 362 9.79 0.53 17.65
CA GLU A 362 8.35 0.30 17.63
C GLU A 362 7.65 1.65 17.76
N ARG A 363 6.71 1.97 16.86
CA ARG A 363 5.96 3.23 16.93
C ARG A 363 4.50 3.08 16.57
N PHE A 364 3.66 3.98 17.09
CA PHE A 364 2.22 4.04 16.81
C PHE A 364 1.65 5.45 16.90
N ALA A 365 0.56 5.69 16.18
CA ALA A 365 -0.36 6.79 16.40
C ALA A 365 -1.48 6.32 17.33
N SER A 366 -1.62 6.90 18.52
CA SER A 366 -2.52 6.37 19.55
C SER A 366 -3.98 6.39 19.12
N MET A 367 -4.64 5.23 19.10
CA MET A 367 -6.08 5.14 18.84
C MET A 367 -6.94 5.56 20.05
N ASP A 368 -6.39 5.51 21.28
CA ASP A 368 -7.07 5.97 22.48
C ASP A 368 -7.01 7.49 22.65
N ARG A 369 -5.89 8.10 22.28
CA ARG A 369 -5.64 9.55 22.37
C ARG A 369 -5.27 10.10 21.02
N SER A 370 -6.22 10.68 20.31
CA SER A 370 -6.07 11.12 18.90
C SER A 370 -4.83 11.98 18.64
N HIS A 371 -4.46 12.82 19.60
CA HIS A 371 -3.33 13.76 19.51
C HIS A 371 -1.98 13.21 19.98
N LEU A 372 -1.87 11.90 20.26
CA LEU A 372 -0.65 11.29 20.79
C LEU A 372 -0.01 10.35 19.76
N ALA A 373 1.27 10.56 19.50
CA ALA A 373 2.15 9.60 18.82
C ALA A 373 3.21 9.10 19.81
N ALA A 374 3.67 7.87 19.66
CA ALA A 374 4.65 7.27 20.55
C ALA A 374 5.62 6.37 19.79
N MET A 375 6.88 6.38 20.25
CA MET A 375 7.95 5.54 19.71
C MET A 375 8.84 5.05 20.84
N ARG A 376 9.23 3.77 20.78
CA ARG A 376 10.34 3.19 21.54
C ARG A 376 11.48 2.90 20.59
N PHE A 377 12.66 3.40 20.87
CA PHE A 377 13.86 3.19 20.07
C PHE A 377 14.95 2.54 20.95
N ARG A 378 15.60 1.49 20.45
CA ARG A 378 16.62 0.74 21.17
C ARG A 378 17.94 0.72 20.39
N VAL A 379 19.04 0.88 21.11
CA VAL A 379 20.41 0.78 20.56
C VAL A 379 21.19 -0.24 21.38
N ARG A 380 21.85 -1.19 20.71
CA ARG A 380 22.73 -2.18 21.35
C ARG A 380 24.05 -2.31 20.59
N ALA A 381 25.17 -2.05 21.27
CA ALA A 381 26.50 -2.40 20.76
C ALA A 381 26.70 -3.92 20.91
N VAL A 382 27.09 -4.62 19.82
CA VAL A 382 27.22 -6.07 19.82
C VAL A 382 28.66 -6.51 20.14
N ASN A 383 29.65 -5.89 19.51
CA ASN A 383 31.06 -6.30 19.57
C ASN A 383 32.01 -5.15 19.88
N HIS A 384 31.50 -4.04 20.39
CA HIS A 384 32.33 -2.85 20.70
C HIS A 384 31.86 -2.12 21.95
N ASP A 385 32.74 -1.33 22.52
CA ASP A 385 32.49 -0.42 23.66
C ASP A 385 32.74 1.08 23.32
N ALA A 386 32.82 1.37 22.02
CA ALA A 386 33.03 2.73 21.51
C ALA A 386 31.93 3.69 22.00
N PRO A 387 32.24 4.98 22.15
CA PRO A 387 31.26 6.01 22.53
C PRO A 387 30.09 6.03 21.52
N ILE A 388 28.88 6.08 22.04
CA ILE A 388 27.65 6.19 21.25
C ILE A 388 26.94 7.47 21.62
N GLU A 389 26.55 8.24 20.60
CA GLU A 389 25.68 9.40 20.73
C GLU A 389 24.36 9.12 20.00
N VAL A 390 23.23 9.30 20.70
CA VAL A 390 21.89 9.17 20.15
C VAL A 390 21.25 10.56 20.07
N ARG A 391 20.80 10.97 18.89
CA ARG A 391 20.13 12.24 18.62
C ARG A 391 18.67 12.01 18.31
N SER A 392 17.76 12.50 19.15
CA SER A 392 16.31 12.44 18.94
C SER A 392 15.76 13.83 18.62
N SER A 393 15.23 14.03 17.44
CA SER A 393 14.80 15.35 16.96
C SER A 393 13.30 15.44 16.71
N ILE A 394 12.75 16.66 16.87
CA ILE A 394 11.54 17.08 16.17
C ILE A 394 12.03 18.06 15.10
N ASP A 395 11.93 17.67 13.84
CA ASP A 395 12.53 18.38 12.72
C ASP A 395 11.45 19.00 11.83
N GLY A 396 11.36 20.33 11.83
CA GLY A 396 10.43 21.11 11.03
C GLY A 396 10.95 21.45 9.62
N ARG A 397 12.13 20.99 9.23
CA ARG A 397 12.71 21.19 7.88
C ARG A 397 12.11 20.24 6.86
N VAL A 398 10.86 19.97 7.00
CA VAL A 398 10.05 19.12 6.11
C VAL A 398 9.54 19.91 4.91
N ARG A 399 9.19 19.20 3.87
CA ARG A 399 8.58 19.76 2.66
C ARG A 399 7.67 18.73 2.00
N ASN A 400 6.76 19.18 1.16
CA ASN A 400 5.96 18.31 0.33
C ASN A 400 6.78 17.88 -0.90
N PHE A 401 7.30 16.64 -0.92
CA PHE A 401 8.23 16.16 -1.94
C PHE A 401 7.86 14.80 -2.53
N LEU A 402 6.80 14.20 -2.01
CA LEU A 402 6.47 12.81 -2.34
C LEU A 402 6.07 12.61 -3.81
N VAL A 403 5.36 13.56 -4.43
CA VAL A 403 4.77 13.42 -5.76
C VAL A 403 5.60 14.15 -6.80
N GLU A 404 6.22 13.41 -7.71
CA GLU A 404 7.17 13.93 -8.70
C GLU A 404 6.60 15.06 -9.55
N ARG A 405 5.38 14.90 -10.07
CA ARG A 405 4.73 15.92 -10.94
C ARG A 405 4.41 17.24 -10.22
N TYR A 406 4.53 17.32 -8.89
CA TYR A 406 4.31 18.54 -8.12
C TYR A 406 5.62 19.20 -7.67
N ARG A 407 6.79 18.62 -7.98
CA ARG A 407 8.10 19.11 -7.51
C ARG A 407 8.52 20.45 -8.09
N ASP A 408 7.93 20.88 -9.20
CA ASP A 408 8.15 22.21 -9.79
C ASP A 408 7.27 23.29 -9.14
N LEU A 409 6.35 22.91 -8.24
CA LEU A 409 5.52 23.83 -7.46
C LEU A 409 6.16 24.12 -6.10
N GLU A 410 5.70 25.16 -5.39
CA GLU A 410 6.17 25.46 -4.03
C GLU A 410 5.85 24.28 -3.10
N GLN A 411 6.83 23.87 -2.32
CA GLN A 411 6.80 22.67 -1.47
C GLN A 411 6.82 23.00 0.01
N HIS A 412 7.12 24.27 0.36
CA HIS A 412 7.27 24.69 1.75
C HIS A 412 5.96 25.32 2.22
N HIS A 413 5.40 24.72 3.26
CA HIS A 413 4.13 25.12 3.83
C HIS A 413 4.24 25.59 5.28
N LEU A 414 5.44 25.48 5.88
CA LEU A 414 5.65 25.75 7.31
C LEU A 414 6.77 26.79 7.53
N GLU A 415 6.53 27.75 8.43
CA GLU A 415 7.55 28.64 8.96
C GLU A 415 7.76 28.41 10.46
N PRO A 416 9.00 28.52 10.98
CA PRO A 416 9.31 28.25 12.38
C PRO A 416 8.87 29.41 13.29
N VAL A 417 8.25 29.06 14.42
CA VAL A 417 7.83 30.00 15.48
C VAL A 417 8.70 29.84 16.73
N ALA A 418 8.81 28.64 17.29
CA ALA A 418 9.60 28.37 18.49
C ALA A 418 10.17 26.96 18.50
N ALA A 419 11.42 26.82 18.95
CA ALA A 419 12.07 25.54 19.23
C ALA A 419 12.73 25.63 20.60
N GLU A 420 12.26 24.85 21.57
CA GLU A 420 12.62 25.03 22.96
C GLU A 420 12.90 23.71 23.70
N GLU A 421 13.80 23.76 24.66
CA GLU A 421 14.02 22.70 25.61
C GLU A 421 12.87 22.62 26.62
N ARG A 422 12.58 21.41 27.09
CA ARG A 422 11.73 21.13 28.25
C ARG A 422 12.45 20.17 29.19
N ASP A 423 12.13 20.23 30.47
CA ASP A 423 12.78 19.39 31.50
C ASP A 423 12.70 17.89 31.16
N ASP A 424 11.60 17.46 30.58
CA ASP A 424 11.33 16.05 30.22
C ASP A 424 11.15 15.79 28.71
N GLY A 425 11.58 16.70 27.82
CA GLY A 425 11.43 16.54 26.36
C GLY A 425 11.75 17.82 25.61
N ALA A 426 11.08 18.03 24.50
CA ALA A 426 11.30 19.14 23.59
C ALA A 426 9.96 19.75 23.12
N TRP A 427 10.02 21.02 22.71
CA TRP A 427 8.92 21.76 22.12
C TRP A 427 9.32 22.29 20.75
N LEU A 428 8.48 22.06 19.75
CA LEU A 428 8.57 22.71 18.44
C LEU A 428 7.20 23.28 18.05
N GLU A 429 7.18 24.55 17.69
CA GLU A 429 6.04 25.20 17.08
C GLU A 429 6.40 25.71 15.70
N MET A 430 5.64 25.27 14.73
CA MET A 430 5.65 25.78 13.36
C MET A 430 4.31 26.44 13.06
N ARG A 431 4.23 27.14 11.95
CA ARG A 431 2.99 27.78 11.48
C ARG A 431 2.87 27.62 9.99
N THR A 432 1.67 27.34 9.51
CA THR A 432 1.42 27.33 8.07
C THR A 432 1.52 28.75 7.49
N ILE A 433 2.18 28.87 6.35
CA ILE A 433 2.62 30.16 5.80
C ILE A 433 1.43 31.05 5.41
N THR A 434 0.44 30.48 4.74
CA THR A 434 -0.71 31.22 4.18
C THR A 434 -1.96 31.07 5.05
N SER A 435 -2.30 29.86 5.44
CA SER A 435 -3.49 29.56 6.25
C SER A 435 -3.33 29.96 7.73
N ASN A 436 -2.08 30.25 8.17
CA ASN A 436 -1.74 30.78 9.48
C ASN A 436 -2.16 29.88 10.68
N HIS A 437 -2.19 28.56 10.48
CA HIS A 437 -2.48 27.59 11.54
C HIS A 437 -1.21 27.20 12.29
N ALA A 438 -1.25 27.23 13.62
CA ALA A 438 -0.18 26.69 14.44
C ALA A 438 -0.09 25.16 14.28
N VAL A 439 1.13 24.62 14.33
CA VAL A 439 1.44 23.19 14.42
C VAL A 439 2.35 23.03 15.63
N CYS A 440 1.81 22.49 16.72
CA CYS A 440 2.46 22.38 18.02
C CYS A 440 2.84 20.91 18.29
N MET A 441 4.11 20.64 18.49
CA MET A 441 4.63 19.33 18.88
C MET A 441 5.37 19.41 20.20
N ARG A 442 4.93 18.61 21.19
CA ARG A 442 5.52 18.52 22.53
C ARG A 442 5.93 17.08 22.82
N SER A 443 7.23 16.79 22.79
CA SER A 443 7.71 15.47 23.17
C SER A 443 7.91 15.35 24.68
N ARG A 444 7.64 14.17 25.21
CA ARG A 444 8.10 13.69 26.50
C ARG A 444 8.99 12.49 26.28
N THR A 445 10.21 12.54 26.81
CA THR A 445 11.25 11.55 26.56
C THR A 445 11.67 10.87 27.86
N MET A 446 11.72 9.55 27.87
CA MET A 446 12.18 8.72 28.96
C MET A 446 13.28 7.80 28.45
N VAL A 447 14.34 7.64 29.24
CA VAL A 447 15.45 6.75 28.91
C VAL A 447 15.61 5.68 29.98
N THR A 448 15.93 4.46 29.55
CA THR A 448 16.20 3.31 30.43
C THR A 448 17.35 2.46 29.89
N GLY A 449 17.86 1.56 30.71
CA GLY A 449 18.99 0.70 30.34
C GLY A 449 20.32 1.38 30.54
N ARG A 450 21.13 1.53 29.49
CA ARG A 450 22.47 2.14 29.58
C ARG A 450 22.38 3.61 29.97
N PRO A 451 23.14 4.10 31.01
CA PRO A 451 23.11 5.49 31.41
C PRO A 451 23.61 6.42 30.30
N ALA A 452 23.02 7.61 30.22
CA ALA A 452 23.40 8.63 29.25
C ALA A 452 23.35 10.03 29.86
N GLU A 453 24.25 10.90 29.41
CA GLU A 453 24.17 12.34 29.64
C GLU A 453 23.30 12.98 28.57
N ARG A 454 22.35 13.82 29.00
CA ARG A 454 21.42 14.50 28.11
C ARG A 454 21.80 15.95 27.92
N ARG A 455 21.84 16.41 26.67
CA ARG A 455 21.99 17.83 26.32
C ARG A 455 21.03 18.19 25.19
N PHE A 456 20.80 19.47 24.95
CA PHE A 456 19.92 19.98 23.92
C PHE A 456 20.67 20.77 22.86
N GLN A 457 20.15 20.71 21.66
CA GLN A 457 20.51 21.55 20.52
C GLN A 457 19.22 22.07 19.91
N ALA A 458 19.03 23.39 19.95
CA ALA A 458 17.86 24.01 19.33
C ALA A 458 18.33 24.93 18.20
N GLU A 459 17.78 24.67 17.02
CA GLU A 459 17.83 25.56 15.87
C GLU A 459 16.44 26.20 15.71
N ARG A 460 16.29 27.12 14.78
CA ARG A 460 15.03 27.85 14.62
C ARG A 460 13.84 26.92 14.28
N ASP A 461 14.11 25.88 13.51
CA ASP A 461 13.16 24.94 12.91
C ASP A 461 13.35 23.48 13.34
N CYS A 462 14.26 23.22 14.27
CA CYS A 462 14.57 21.88 14.76
C CYS A 462 15.01 21.91 16.22
N VAL A 463 14.51 20.97 17.02
CA VAL A 463 14.97 20.75 18.39
C VAL A 463 15.42 19.31 18.54
N THR A 464 16.64 19.13 19.05
CA THR A 464 17.31 17.83 19.20
C THR A 464 17.71 17.59 20.64
N GLU A 465 17.32 16.45 21.18
CA GLU A 465 17.82 15.88 22.42
C GLU A 465 19.01 14.97 22.09
N VAL A 466 20.15 15.22 22.66
CA VAL A 466 21.37 14.45 22.43
C VAL A 466 21.72 13.66 23.67
N PHE A 467 21.89 12.36 23.55
CA PHE A 467 22.22 11.43 24.63
C PHE A 467 23.61 10.84 24.36
N GLU A 468 24.57 11.19 25.20
CA GLU A 468 25.91 10.60 25.19
C GLU A 468 25.95 9.41 26.16
N LEU A 469 26.08 8.20 25.61
CA LEU A 469 25.98 6.95 26.35
C LEU A 469 27.28 6.69 27.14
N ALA A 470 27.15 6.44 28.44
CA ALA A 470 28.31 6.07 29.29
C ALA A 470 28.98 4.79 28.73
N PRO A 471 30.34 4.66 28.85
CA PRO A 471 31.04 3.43 28.47
C PRO A 471 30.45 2.21 29.16
N LEU A 472 30.52 1.04 28.52
CA LEU A 472 30.18 -0.24 29.16
C LEU A 472 31.29 -0.53 30.20
N GLY A 473 31.20 0.01 31.42
CA GLY A 473 32.19 -0.17 32.47
C GLY A 473 31.87 -1.36 33.37
N GLU A 474 32.86 -1.75 34.23
CA GLU A 474 32.75 -2.87 35.20
C GLU A 474 31.61 -2.72 36.24
N SER A 475 30.86 -1.62 36.22
CA SER A 475 29.74 -1.33 37.13
C SER A 475 28.37 -1.82 36.62
N ALA A 476 28.27 -2.50 35.49
CA ALA A 476 27.02 -3.10 35.01
C ALA A 476 26.64 -4.38 35.79
N GLY A 477 26.62 -4.27 37.10
CA GLY A 477 26.01 -5.24 38.01
C GLY A 477 24.49 -5.13 38.04
N SER A 478 23.84 -5.06 36.92
CA SER A 478 22.38 -5.15 36.82
C SER A 478 21.98 -5.84 35.50
N SER A 479 21.17 -6.81 35.62
CA SER A 479 20.34 -7.65 34.74
C SER A 479 19.87 -7.05 33.39
N GLY A 480 20.75 -6.42 32.61
CA GLY A 480 20.42 -5.86 31.32
C GLY A 480 21.42 -6.27 30.24
N ASP A 481 20.97 -6.43 29.01
CA ASP A 481 21.76 -6.75 27.82
C ASP A 481 22.68 -5.60 27.33
N GLY A 482 22.86 -4.54 28.14
CA GLY A 482 23.66 -3.37 27.79
C GLY A 482 23.02 -2.42 26.76
N SER A 483 21.75 -2.59 26.44
CA SER A 483 21.03 -1.73 25.53
C SER A 483 20.65 -0.38 26.16
N PHE A 484 20.60 0.66 25.33
CA PHE A 484 19.96 1.95 25.61
C PHE A 484 18.54 1.93 25.01
N VAL A 485 17.55 2.36 25.76
CA VAL A 485 16.16 2.45 25.33
C VAL A 485 15.66 3.87 25.50
N LEU A 486 15.16 4.45 24.44
CA LEU A 486 14.54 5.76 24.35
C LEU A 486 13.03 5.60 24.11
N ASP A 487 12.21 6.03 25.04
CA ASP A 487 10.76 6.15 24.88
C ASP A 487 10.41 7.62 24.60
N LYS A 488 9.83 7.89 23.45
CA LYS A 488 9.43 9.23 22.99
C LYS A 488 7.93 9.27 22.76
N LEU A 489 7.22 10.09 23.53
CA LEU A 489 5.80 10.35 23.39
C LEU A 489 5.60 11.78 22.92
N VAL A 490 4.83 11.99 21.86
CA VAL A 490 4.69 13.32 21.23
C VAL A 490 3.23 13.70 21.16
N ALA A 491 2.85 14.79 21.84
CA ALA A 491 1.57 15.45 21.71
C ALA A 491 1.60 16.37 20.49
N ILE A 492 0.62 16.21 19.58
CA ILE A 492 0.53 16.93 18.31
C ILE A 492 -0.83 17.61 18.24
N TYR A 493 -0.83 18.94 18.16
CA TYR A 493 -2.03 19.76 18.03
C TYR A 493 -1.84 20.81 16.95
N THR A 494 -2.95 21.20 16.32
CA THR A 494 -2.96 22.22 15.28
C THR A 494 -3.99 23.30 15.56
N GLY A 495 -3.87 24.44 14.89
CA GLY A 495 -4.86 25.52 14.94
C GLY A 495 -6.19 25.18 14.24
N LYS A 496 -6.32 23.96 13.66
CA LYS A 496 -7.56 23.42 13.06
C LYS A 496 -8.38 22.57 14.04
N ASP A 497 -7.82 22.25 15.21
CA ASP A 497 -8.46 21.35 16.16
C ASP A 497 -9.64 22.04 16.83
N HIS A 498 -10.82 21.44 16.71
CA HIS A 498 -12.07 22.00 17.24
C HIS A 498 -12.30 21.68 18.72
N ASP A 499 -11.49 20.80 19.30
CA ASP A 499 -11.55 20.41 20.70
C ASP A 499 -10.71 21.30 21.62
N THR A 500 -9.98 22.28 21.04
CA THR A 500 -9.23 23.29 21.79
C THR A 500 -9.18 24.63 21.05
N ASP A 501 -9.23 25.72 21.82
CA ASP A 501 -8.96 27.08 21.32
C ASP A 501 -7.47 27.46 21.47
N ASP A 502 -6.69 26.64 22.18
CA ASP A 502 -5.27 26.88 22.45
C ASP A 502 -4.45 25.58 22.29
N PRO A 503 -3.96 25.30 21.05
CA PRO A 503 -3.18 24.11 20.76
C PRO A 503 -1.88 23.99 21.55
N GLN A 504 -1.27 25.12 21.94
CA GLN A 504 -0.04 25.12 22.74
C GLN A 504 -0.31 24.57 24.15
N THR A 505 -1.30 25.15 24.83
CA THR A 505 -1.71 24.68 26.17
C THR A 505 -2.22 23.24 26.12
N ALA A 506 -2.94 22.85 25.09
CA ALA A 506 -3.45 21.48 24.93
C ALA A 506 -2.31 20.47 24.80
N ALA A 507 -1.28 20.75 23.99
CA ALA A 507 -0.12 19.90 23.81
C ALA A 507 0.67 19.71 25.14
N GLU A 508 0.92 20.79 25.87
CA GLU A 508 1.59 20.72 27.17
C GLU A 508 0.76 19.92 28.20
N GLN A 509 -0.56 20.12 28.24
CA GLN A 509 -1.43 19.38 29.14
C GLN A 509 -1.47 17.89 28.82
N LEU A 510 -1.51 17.51 27.52
CA LEU A 510 -1.47 16.12 27.13
C LEU A 510 -0.14 15.48 27.53
N ALA A 511 1.00 16.12 27.21
CA ALA A 511 2.33 15.64 27.58
C ALA A 511 2.47 15.45 29.11
N GLY A 512 1.86 16.34 29.91
CA GLY A 512 1.86 16.21 31.38
C GLY A 512 0.94 15.09 31.92
N ARG A 513 0.04 14.54 31.12
CA ARG A 513 -0.95 13.50 31.51
C ARG A 513 -0.65 12.10 30.97
N VAL A 514 0.24 11.98 29.97
CA VAL A 514 0.62 10.67 29.42
C VAL A 514 1.38 9.84 30.44
N GLY A 515 1.14 8.54 30.45
CA GLY A 515 1.83 7.58 31.27
C GLY A 515 3.21 7.17 30.73
N SER A 516 3.65 5.97 31.05
CA SER A 516 4.79 5.35 30.42
C SER A 516 4.43 4.91 28.98
N TYR A 517 5.43 4.65 28.15
CA TYR A 517 5.24 4.06 26.83
C TYR A 517 4.38 2.79 26.89
N ASP A 518 4.64 1.91 27.86
CA ASP A 518 3.91 0.65 28.01
C ASP A 518 2.44 0.87 28.47
N ASP A 519 2.15 1.96 29.20
CA ASP A 519 0.78 2.31 29.57
C ASP A 519 -0.01 2.79 28.34
N GLU A 520 0.57 3.67 27.53
CA GLU A 520 -0.07 4.22 26.35
C GLU A 520 -0.19 3.13 25.23
N ARG A 521 0.81 2.24 25.13
CA ARG A 521 0.78 1.08 24.23
C ARG A 521 -0.39 0.13 24.57
N ARG A 522 -0.60 -0.19 25.84
CA ARG A 522 -1.71 -1.05 26.26
C ARG A 522 -3.07 -0.43 25.95
N ARG A 523 -3.23 0.90 26.13
CA ARG A 523 -4.46 1.62 25.76
C ARG A 523 -4.72 1.58 24.27
N HIS A 524 -3.68 1.85 23.49
CA HIS A 524 -3.72 1.79 22.05
C HIS A 524 -4.13 0.39 21.54
N PHE A 525 -3.52 -0.67 22.08
CA PHE A 525 -3.84 -2.05 21.73
C PHE A 525 -5.31 -2.37 22.03
N GLY A 526 -5.79 -2.06 23.24
CA GLY A 526 -7.17 -2.32 23.61
C GLY A 526 -8.20 -1.64 22.68
N ARG A 527 -7.88 -0.41 22.21
CA ARG A 527 -8.75 0.29 21.24
C ARG A 527 -8.75 -0.37 19.86
N TRP A 528 -7.61 -0.85 19.37
CA TRP A 528 -7.54 -1.59 18.10
C TRP A 528 -8.22 -2.95 18.20
N GLU A 529 -8.07 -3.65 19.31
CA GLU A 529 -8.80 -4.90 19.56
C GLU A 529 -10.33 -4.70 19.49
N GLU A 530 -10.84 -3.60 20.07
CA GLU A 530 -12.26 -3.23 19.96
C GLU A 530 -12.65 -2.94 18.50
N LEU A 531 -11.85 -2.18 17.75
CA LEU A 531 -12.13 -1.87 16.33
C LEU A 531 -12.16 -3.13 15.46
N TRP A 532 -11.25 -4.07 15.70
CA TRP A 532 -11.20 -5.31 14.94
C TRP A 532 -12.39 -6.24 15.20
N GLN A 533 -13.05 -6.15 16.35
CA GLN A 533 -14.30 -6.90 16.61
C GLN A 533 -15.38 -6.56 15.57
N ASP A 534 -15.40 -5.30 15.11
CA ASP A 534 -16.37 -4.84 14.12
C ASP A 534 -15.83 -4.88 12.69
N ALA A 535 -14.51 -4.69 12.49
CA ALA A 535 -13.90 -4.50 11.18
C ALA A 535 -13.41 -5.79 10.51
N ASP A 536 -13.01 -6.83 11.28
CA ASP A 536 -12.42 -8.03 10.71
C ASP A 536 -13.42 -8.84 9.87
N VAL A 537 -12.91 -9.38 8.77
CA VAL A 537 -13.60 -10.31 7.88
C VAL A 537 -12.72 -11.55 7.76
N ILE A 538 -13.25 -12.69 8.20
CA ILE A 538 -12.52 -13.96 8.17
C ILE A 538 -12.70 -14.63 6.81
N VAL A 539 -11.59 -14.91 6.13
CA VAL A 539 -11.53 -15.70 4.90
C VAL A 539 -10.81 -17.01 5.19
N GLU A 540 -11.56 -18.11 5.11
CA GLU A 540 -11.00 -19.44 5.29
C GLU A 540 -10.40 -19.96 3.97
N GLY A 541 -9.21 -20.56 4.04
CA GLY A 541 -8.57 -21.23 2.91
C GLY A 541 -7.69 -20.36 2.01
N ASP A 542 -7.73 -19.03 2.16
CA ASP A 542 -6.88 -18.11 1.41
C ASP A 542 -6.17 -17.12 2.35
N ARG A 543 -4.95 -17.46 2.73
CA ARG A 543 -4.10 -16.64 3.62
C ARG A 543 -3.74 -15.28 3.01
N PHE A 544 -3.53 -15.21 1.71
CA PHE A 544 -3.17 -13.97 1.03
C PHE A 544 -4.36 -13.00 0.99
N ALA A 545 -5.52 -13.50 0.56
CA ALA A 545 -6.75 -12.70 0.57
C ALA A 545 -7.09 -12.19 1.98
N GLN A 546 -6.95 -13.06 3.01
CA GLN A 546 -7.13 -12.66 4.41
C GLN A 546 -6.21 -11.51 4.81
N LYS A 547 -4.92 -11.59 4.48
CA LYS A 547 -3.94 -10.54 4.79
C LYS A 547 -4.27 -9.22 4.06
N ILE A 548 -4.62 -9.29 2.78
CA ILE A 548 -4.95 -8.10 1.97
C ILE A 548 -6.22 -7.41 2.49
N LEU A 549 -7.26 -8.16 2.83
CA LEU A 549 -8.48 -7.57 3.42
C LEU A 549 -8.19 -6.85 4.74
N ARG A 550 -7.38 -7.44 5.61
CA ARG A 550 -6.96 -6.80 6.87
C ARG A 550 -6.10 -5.57 6.62
N LEU A 551 -5.19 -5.61 5.66
CA LEU A 551 -4.38 -4.45 5.27
C LEU A 551 -5.27 -3.29 4.78
N HIS A 552 -6.26 -3.57 3.95
CA HIS A 552 -7.18 -2.54 3.47
C HIS A 552 -8.04 -1.97 4.61
N ALA A 553 -8.62 -2.82 5.46
CA ALA A 553 -9.39 -2.37 6.62
C ALA A 553 -8.52 -1.55 7.58
N TYR A 554 -7.28 -1.97 7.82
CA TYR A 554 -6.28 -1.24 8.60
C TYR A 554 -6.04 0.17 8.05
N HIS A 555 -5.76 0.30 6.75
CA HIS A 555 -5.51 1.60 6.14
C HIS A 555 -6.74 2.50 6.13
N LEU A 556 -7.94 1.94 5.96
CA LEU A 556 -9.19 2.69 6.12
C LEU A 556 -9.32 3.24 7.54
N LEU A 557 -9.06 2.44 8.57
CA LEU A 557 -9.11 2.84 9.97
C LEU A 557 -7.98 3.81 10.37
N CYS A 558 -6.81 3.72 9.74
CA CYS A 558 -5.75 4.72 9.89
C CYS A 558 -6.18 6.08 9.33
N THR A 559 -6.95 6.09 8.23
CA THR A 559 -7.42 7.32 7.57
C THR A 559 -8.65 7.92 8.26
N ALA A 560 -9.60 7.08 8.65
CA ALA A 560 -10.81 7.48 9.35
C ALA A 560 -11.16 6.44 10.41
N SER A 561 -11.47 6.91 11.60
CA SER A 561 -11.78 6.10 12.76
C SER A 561 -12.85 6.81 13.62
N PRO A 562 -13.34 6.22 14.70
CA PRO A 562 -14.21 6.94 15.62
C PRO A 562 -13.67 8.28 16.14
N ASN A 563 -12.36 8.50 16.07
CA ASN A 563 -11.74 9.79 16.40
C ASN A 563 -12.21 10.92 15.48
N ASN A 564 -12.50 10.63 14.20
CA ASN A 564 -12.93 11.63 13.22
C ASN A 564 -14.28 12.27 13.57
N THR A 565 -15.12 11.62 14.36
CA THR A 565 -16.43 12.17 14.78
C THR A 565 -16.32 13.49 15.56
N ARG A 566 -15.12 13.80 16.06
CA ARG A 566 -14.83 15.03 16.82
C ARG A 566 -14.28 16.17 15.96
N PHE A 567 -13.91 15.89 14.71
CA PHE A 567 -13.25 16.84 13.82
C PHE A 567 -14.09 17.15 12.58
N ASP A 568 -13.87 18.30 11.97
CA ASP A 568 -14.49 18.69 10.70
C ASP A 568 -13.56 18.37 9.53
N VAL A 569 -13.45 17.09 9.22
CA VAL A 569 -12.53 16.56 8.21
C VAL A 569 -13.26 15.67 7.20
N GLY A 570 -12.83 15.72 5.94
CA GLY A 570 -13.26 14.82 4.87
C GLY A 570 -12.38 13.60 4.74
N LEU A 571 -12.72 12.70 3.82
CA LEU A 571 -11.94 11.51 3.47
C LEU A 571 -11.01 11.82 2.30
N PRO A 572 -9.69 11.98 2.51
CA PRO A 572 -8.76 12.14 1.40
C PRO A 572 -8.74 10.88 0.52
N ALA A 573 -8.70 11.06 -0.80
CA ALA A 573 -8.69 9.95 -1.77
C ALA A 573 -7.54 8.94 -1.55
N ARG A 574 -6.41 9.39 -1.00
CA ARG A 574 -5.23 8.56 -0.68
C ARG A 574 -4.93 8.45 0.82
N GLY A 575 -5.89 8.79 1.67
CA GLY A 575 -5.75 8.71 3.12
C GLY A 575 -4.68 9.64 3.70
N LEU A 576 -4.20 9.29 4.92
CA LEU A 576 -3.16 10.04 5.63
C LEU A 576 -1.74 9.46 5.37
N HIS A 577 -1.52 8.82 4.20
CA HIS A 577 -0.29 8.08 3.89
C HIS A 577 0.72 8.89 3.07
N GLY A 578 0.36 10.10 2.65
CA GLY A 578 1.20 10.97 1.85
C GLY A 578 0.44 12.03 1.06
N GLU A 579 1.10 12.64 0.10
CA GLU A 579 0.71 13.86 -0.61
C GLU A 579 0.03 13.59 -1.97
N ALA A 580 -0.25 12.34 -2.30
CA ALA A 580 -0.87 12.01 -3.58
C ALA A 580 -2.25 12.69 -3.68
N TYR A 581 -2.54 13.24 -4.86
CA TYR A 581 -3.69 14.11 -5.10
C TYR A 581 -3.78 15.27 -4.10
N ARG A 582 -2.63 15.72 -3.54
CA ARG A 582 -2.52 16.81 -2.57
C ARG A 582 -3.37 16.63 -1.30
N GLY A 583 -3.77 15.37 -0.99
CA GLY A 583 -4.68 15.07 0.12
C GLY A 583 -6.12 15.51 -0.10
N HIS A 584 -6.50 15.88 -1.33
CA HIS A 584 -7.83 16.37 -1.66
C HIS A 584 -8.89 15.29 -1.55
N ILE A 585 -10.14 15.74 -1.40
CA ILE A 585 -11.32 14.93 -1.25
C ILE A 585 -12.08 14.94 -2.57
N PHE A 586 -12.29 13.74 -3.11
CA PHE A 586 -12.95 13.47 -4.39
C PHE A 586 -14.24 12.64 -4.18
N TRP A 587 -14.70 12.02 -5.24
CA TRP A 587 -15.83 11.09 -5.20
C TRP A 587 -15.47 9.69 -4.68
N ASP A 588 -14.18 9.43 -4.38
CA ASP A 588 -13.68 8.18 -3.76
C ASP A 588 -14.42 7.82 -2.48
N GLU A 589 -14.98 8.81 -1.79
CA GLU A 589 -15.91 8.60 -0.68
C GLU A 589 -17.04 7.61 -1.03
N LEU A 590 -17.50 7.56 -2.30
CA LEU A 590 -18.51 6.63 -2.76
C LEU A 590 -18.11 5.16 -2.57
N PHE A 591 -16.83 4.85 -2.78
CA PHE A 591 -16.29 3.50 -2.69
C PHE A 591 -15.82 3.14 -1.28
N ILE A 592 -15.43 4.14 -0.49
CA ILE A 592 -14.95 3.99 0.89
C ILE A 592 -16.12 3.93 1.89
N MET A 593 -17.14 4.73 1.68
CA MET A 593 -18.29 4.89 2.58
C MET A 593 -18.99 3.57 2.96
N PRO A 594 -19.17 2.57 2.06
CA PRO A 594 -19.81 1.31 2.42
C PRO A 594 -19.15 0.57 3.58
N PHE A 595 -17.84 0.63 3.71
CA PHE A 595 -17.12 0.04 4.85
C PHE A 595 -17.56 0.70 6.17
N PHE A 596 -17.55 2.03 6.22
CA PHE A 596 -17.93 2.76 7.42
C PHE A 596 -19.43 2.67 7.72
N LEU A 597 -20.27 2.69 6.70
CA LEU A 597 -21.73 2.53 6.88
C LEU A 597 -22.10 1.22 7.58
N MET A 598 -21.43 0.14 7.21
CA MET A 598 -21.73 -1.18 7.77
C MET A 598 -21.07 -1.42 9.14
N ARG A 599 -19.97 -0.76 9.44
CA ARG A 599 -19.12 -1.05 10.60
C ARG A 599 -19.08 0.09 11.61
N PHE A 600 -19.03 1.35 11.13
CA PHE A 600 -18.83 2.54 11.94
C PHE A 600 -19.73 3.69 11.43
N PRO A 601 -21.08 3.57 11.56
CA PRO A 601 -22.01 4.54 10.95
C PRO A 601 -21.82 5.97 11.45
N ASP A 602 -21.35 6.18 12.68
CA ASP A 602 -21.06 7.52 13.21
C ASP A 602 -19.88 8.18 12.45
N VAL A 603 -18.91 7.41 11.99
CA VAL A 603 -17.82 7.91 11.14
C VAL A 603 -18.39 8.35 9.78
N ALA A 604 -19.21 7.52 9.15
CA ALA A 604 -19.91 7.87 7.92
C ALA A 604 -20.73 9.15 8.06
N ARG A 605 -21.48 9.29 9.18
CA ARG A 605 -22.26 10.48 9.50
C ARG A 605 -21.36 11.72 9.59
N SER A 606 -20.21 11.63 10.23
CA SER A 606 -19.29 12.77 10.39
C SER A 606 -18.78 13.29 9.04
N HIS A 607 -18.47 12.42 8.09
CA HIS A 607 -18.05 12.79 6.75
C HIS A 607 -19.18 13.40 5.91
N LEU A 608 -20.42 12.94 6.07
CA LEU A 608 -21.59 13.58 5.46
C LEU A 608 -21.83 14.97 6.06
N LEU A 609 -21.61 15.16 7.37
CA LEU A 609 -21.66 16.48 8.01
C LEU A 609 -20.55 17.41 7.51
N TYR A 610 -19.36 16.89 7.21
CA TYR A 610 -18.31 17.65 6.54
C TYR A 610 -18.82 18.22 5.20
N ARG A 611 -19.48 17.41 4.36
CA ARG A 611 -20.10 17.88 3.10
C ARG A 611 -21.22 18.87 3.34
N TYR A 612 -22.06 18.67 4.34
CA TYR A 612 -23.11 19.63 4.71
C TYR A 612 -22.54 21.00 5.08
N ARG A 613 -21.48 21.07 5.88
CA ARG A 613 -20.83 22.33 6.26
C ARG A 613 -20.24 23.09 5.06
N ARG A 614 -19.98 22.41 3.94
CA ARG A 614 -19.50 22.98 2.67
C ARG A 614 -20.60 23.23 1.65
N LEU A 615 -21.86 23.18 2.07
CA LEU A 615 -23.00 23.48 1.21
C LEU A 615 -23.02 24.96 0.77
N GLY A 616 -22.54 25.88 1.61
CA GLY A 616 -22.37 27.29 1.27
C GLY A 616 -21.45 27.51 0.06
N PRO A 617 -20.19 27.10 0.13
CA PRO A 617 -19.25 27.12 -1.01
C PRO A 617 -19.78 26.42 -2.27
N ALA A 618 -20.49 25.29 -2.13
CA ALA A 618 -21.09 24.60 -3.28
C ALA A 618 -22.23 25.41 -3.94
N ARG A 619 -23.00 26.19 -3.18
CA ARG A 619 -23.98 27.14 -3.71
C ARG A 619 -23.34 28.31 -4.44
N GLU A 620 -22.23 28.82 -3.92
CA GLU A 620 -21.45 29.88 -4.55
C GLU A 620 -20.89 29.41 -5.87
N LEU A 621 -20.26 28.25 -5.91
CA LEU A 621 -19.71 27.66 -7.13
C LEU A 621 -20.79 27.43 -8.21
N ALA A 622 -21.98 26.95 -7.82
CA ALA A 622 -23.11 26.82 -8.77
C ALA A 622 -23.53 28.17 -9.35
N ARG A 623 -23.68 29.19 -8.50
CA ARG A 623 -24.08 30.55 -8.91
C ARG A 623 -23.04 31.19 -9.84
N ASP A 624 -21.73 31.05 -9.54
CA ASP A 624 -20.66 31.63 -10.34
C ASP A 624 -20.57 30.96 -11.71
N ALA A 625 -20.95 29.67 -11.80
CA ALA A 625 -21.11 28.93 -13.04
C ALA A 625 -22.45 29.21 -13.78
N GLY A 626 -23.33 30.10 -13.25
CA GLY A 626 -24.61 30.45 -13.86
C GLY A 626 -25.75 29.44 -13.55
N PHE A 627 -25.59 28.58 -12.57
CA PHE A 627 -26.58 27.57 -12.16
C PHE A 627 -27.23 27.89 -10.81
N ARG A 628 -28.32 27.17 -10.51
CA ARG A 628 -29.03 27.24 -9.22
C ARG A 628 -28.60 26.07 -8.35
N GLY A 629 -28.86 26.17 -7.05
CA GLY A 629 -28.65 25.09 -6.09
C GLY A 629 -27.18 24.96 -5.66
N ALA A 630 -26.71 23.73 -5.43
CA ALA A 630 -25.35 23.45 -4.97
C ALA A 630 -24.61 22.51 -5.92
N MET A 631 -23.45 22.94 -6.40
CA MET A 631 -22.50 22.19 -7.22
C MET A 631 -21.21 22.01 -6.43
N TYR A 632 -20.96 20.80 -5.92
CA TYR A 632 -19.69 20.51 -5.27
C TYR A 632 -18.57 20.42 -6.31
N PRO A 633 -17.36 20.91 -6.00
CA PRO A 633 -16.23 20.82 -6.93
C PRO A 633 -15.71 19.38 -7.03
N TRP A 634 -15.09 19.05 -8.16
CA TRP A 634 -14.47 17.73 -8.35
C TRP A 634 -13.41 17.42 -7.27
N GLN A 635 -12.52 18.37 -7.02
CA GLN A 635 -11.53 18.33 -5.95
C GLN A 635 -11.83 19.42 -4.93
N SER A 636 -11.76 19.08 -3.66
CA SER A 636 -11.89 20.02 -2.55
C SER A 636 -10.91 19.72 -1.44
N ALA A 637 -10.55 20.76 -0.69
CA ALA A 637 -9.78 20.68 0.55
C ALA A 637 -10.67 21.06 1.75
N ASP A 638 -10.10 21.66 2.76
CA ASP A 638 -10.78 22.02 4.01
C ASP A 638 -11.87 23.08 3.85
N THR A 639 -11.74 24.00 2.90
CA THR A 639 -12.72 25.09 2.67
C THR A 639 -13.97 24.65 1.92
N GLY A 640 -13.85 23.59 1.09
CA GLY A 640 -14.89 23.13 0.17
C GLY A 640 -14.95 23.92 -1.14
N GLY A 641 -14.01 24.83 -1.38
CA GLY A 641 -13.80 25.50 -2.65
C GLY A 641 -13.22 24.57 -3.72
N PRO A 642 -13.18 25.00 -5.00
CA PRO A 642 -12.62 24.22 -6.10
C PRO A 642 -11.09 24.21 -6.04
N GLU A 643 -10.53 22.99 -5.96
CA GLU A 643 -9.08 22.75 -5.93
C GLU A 643 -8.57 22.00 -7.17
N SER A 644 -9.41 21.83 -8.20
CA SER A 644 -9.00 21.26 -9.48
C SER A 644 -7.89 22.12 -10.11
N GLN A 645 -6.88 21.48 -10.64
CA GLN A 645 -5.77 22.16 -11.28
C GLN A 645 -6.26 22.93 -12.52
N GLN A 646 -5.62 24.04 -12.82
CA GLN A 646 -5.89 24.79 -14.06
C GLN A 646 -5.01 24.28 -15.20
N LEU A 647 -3.85 23.74 -14.87
CA LEU A 647 -2.88 23.20 -15.81
C LEU A 647 -2.44 21.82 -15.35
N HIS A 648 -2.30 20.91 -16.29
CA HIS A 648 -1.78 19.57 -16.10
C HIS A 648 -0.39 19.45 -16.73
N TYR A 649 0.60 18.98 -15.95
CA TYR A 649 1.93 18.68 -16.47
C TYR A 649 1.98 17.26 -17.03
N ASN A 650 2.36 17.12 -18.28
CA ASN A 650 2.62 15.84 -18.90
C ASN A 650 4.13 15.50 -18.80
N PRO A 651 4.55 14.57 -17.97
CA PRO A 651 5.98 14.28 -17.76
C PRO A 651 6.66 13.62 -18.96
N ARG A 652 5.89 13.09 -19.92
CA ARG A 652 6.44 12.50 -21.15
C ARG A 652 6.73 13.54 -22.23
N SER A 653 5.82 14.49 -22.44
CA SER A 653 6.03 15.58 -23.39
C SER A 653 6.83 16.74 -22.80
N GLY A 654 6.83 16.89 -21.46
CA GLY A 654 7.40 18.04 -20.76
C GLY A 654 6.56 19.32 -20.93
N GLU A 655 5.31 19.21 -21.34
CA GLU A 655 4.40 20.34 -21.62
C GLU A 655 3.32 20.45 -20.55
N TRP A 656 2.81 21.67 -20.39
CA TRP A 656 1.67 21.99 -19.53
C TRP A 656 0.44 22.26 -20.39
N ASP A 657 -0.61 21.45 -20.21
CA ASP A 657 -1.89 21.57 -20.89
C ASP A 657 -2.99 22.03 -19.92
N PRO A 658 -4.08 22.64 -20.41
CA PRO A 658 -5.25 22.92 -19.58
C PRO A 658 -5.81 21.66 -18.94
N ASP A 659 -6.11 21.73 -17.64
CA ASP A 659 -6.79 20.67 -16.90
C ASP A 659 -8.30 20.92 -16.93
N LEU A 660 -9.06 19.99 -17.51
CA LEU A 660 -10.52 20.10 -17.70
C LEU A 660 -11.31 19.29 -16.65
N SER A 661 -10.63 18.72 -15.65
CA SER A 661 -11.25 17.88 -14.61
C SER A 661 -12.32 18.58 -13.78
N ASN A 662 -12.31 19.92 -13.75
CA ASN A 662 -13.37 20.74 -13.12
C ASN A 662 -14.76 20.53 -13.75
N LEU A 663 -14.85 19.92 -14.94
CA LEU A 663 -16.09 19.55 -15.61
C LEU A 663 -16.67 18.20 -15.15
N GLN A 664 -15.97 17.50 -14.25
CA GLN A 664 -16.44 16.27 -13.60
C GLN A 664 -17.43 16.62 -12.47
N ARG A 665 -18.65 17.01 -12.84
CA ARG A 665 -19.69 17.51 -11.93
C ARG A 665 -20.47 16.40 -11.21
N HIS A 666 -20.24 15.14 -11.56
CA HIS A 666 -20.93 13.97 -11.01
C HIS A 666 -20.60 13.70 -9.53
N ILE A 667 -19.55 14.31 -8.96
CA ILE A 667 -19.30 14.28 -7.51
C ILE A 667 -20.52 14.71 -6.69
N SER A 668 -21.31 15.69 -7.14
CA SER A 668 -22.53 16.12 -6.46
C SER A 668 -23.57 14.99 -6.39
N ILE A 669 -23.63 14.14 -7.45
CA ILE A 669 -24.50 12.95 -7.44
C ILE A 669 -23.97 11.91 -6.43
N SER A 670 -22.66 11.71 -6.39
CA SER A 670 -22.02 10.76 -5.45
C SER A 670 -22.29 11.13 -4.00
N ILE A 671 -22.21 12.42 -3.66
CA ILE A 671 -22.55 12.92 -2.31
C ILE A 671 -24.03 12.63 -1.99
N ALA A 672 -24.93 12.92 -2.91
CA ALA A 672 -26.35 12.64 -2.71
C ALA A 672 -26.63 11.11 -2.59
N TYR A 673 -25.94 10.29 -3.37
CA TYR A 673 -25.99 8.83 -3.25
C TYR A 673 -25.55 8.36 -1.86
N ASN A 674 -24.46 8.92 -1.32
CA ASN A 674 -23.97 8.61 0.02
C ASN A 674 -24.99 9.01 1.11
N VAL A 675 -25.67 10.16 0.96
CA VAL A 675 -26.77 10.58 1.87
C VAL A 675 -27.89 9.55 1.85
N PHE A 676 -28.33 9.10 0.66
CA PHE A 676 -29.38 8.07 0.56
C PHE A 676 -28.92 6.73 1.14
N THR A 677 -27.72 6.29 0.82
CA THR A 677 -27.19 5.01 1.30
C THR A 677 -27.05 5.02 2.82
N TYR A 678 -26.58 6.13 3.40
CA TYR A 678 -26.54 6.31 4.86
C TYR A 678 -27.92 6.19 5.47
N PHE A 679 -28.89 6.93 4.95
CA PHE A 679 -30.27 6.89 5.45
C PHE A 679 -30.89 5.49 5.35
N TYR A 680 -30.77 4.82 4.20
CA TYR A 680 -31.33 3.47 4.01
C TYR A 680 -30.65 2.41 4.88
N THR A 681 -29.38 2.59 5.22
CA THR A 681 -28.63 1.64 6.05
C THR A 681 -28.93 1.85 7.54
N THR A 682 -29.03 3.11 7.99
CA THR A 682 -29.12 3.44 9.42
C THR A 682 -30.54 3.75 9.90
N GLY A 683 -31.44 4.20 9.02
CA GLY A 683 -32.75 4.74 9.40
C GLY A 683 -32.66 6.06 10.16
N ASP A 684 -31.54 6.82 10.09
CA ASP A 684 -31.35 8.09 10.80
C ASP A 684 -32.23 9.21 10.19
N GLU A 685 -33.51 9.25 10.60
CA GLU A 685 -34.43 10.28 10.19
C GLU A 685 -34.01 11.67 10.66
N GLU A 686 -33.38 11.79 11.84
CA GLU A 686 -32.90 13.08 12.34
C GLU A 686 -31.85 13.67 11.40
N PHE A 687 -30.89 12.88 10.97
CA PHE A 687 -29.90 13.33 10.01
C PHE A 687 -30.52 13.72 8.66
N LEU A 688 -31.42 12.88 8.13
CA LEU A 688 -32.12 13.19 6.88
C LEU A 688 -32.89 14.50 6.95
N HIS A 689 -33.70 14.69 7.99
CA HIS A 689 -34.55 15.87 8.13
C HIS A 689 -33.76 17.16 8.38
N ARG A 690 -32.70 17.08 9.19
CA ARG A 690 -31.95 18.25 9.64
C ARG A 690 -30.88 18.70 8.69
N TYR A 691 -30.25 17.76 7.96
CA TYR A 691 -29.07 18.01 7.12
C TYR A 691 -29.22 17.43 5.71
N GLY A 692 -29.57 16.15 5.62
CA GLY A 692 -29.57 15.40 4.36
C GLY A 692 -30.53 15.99 3.34
N MET A 693 -31.72 16.35 3.74
CA MET A 693 -32.75 16.84 2.81
C MET A 693 -32.38 18.19 2.20
N GLU A 694 -31.78 19.09 2.97
CA GLU A 694 -31.27 20.36 2.45
C GLU A 694 -30.20 20.14 1.38
N MET A 695 -29.23 19.24 1.65
CA MET A 695 -28.20 18.88 0.66
C MET A 695 -28.84 18.32 -0.62
N LEU A 696 -29.75 17.37 -0.48
CA LEU A 696 -30.40 16.70 -1.61
C LEU A 696 -31.20 17.70 -2.47
N LEU A 697 -32.00 18.58 -1.87
CA LEU A 697 -32.78 19.57 -2.61
C LEU A 697 -31.89 20.55 -3.35
N GLU A 698 -30.82 21.02 -2.74
CA GLU A 698 -29.88 21.95 -3.37
C GLU A 698 -29.09 21.30 -4.51
N ILE A 699 -28.62 20.05 -4.33
CA ILE A 699 -28.00 19.29 -5.41
C ILE A 699 -29.02 19.02 -6.54
N GLY A 700 -30.26 18.68 -6.21
CA GLY A 700 -31.33 18.51 -7.20
C GLY A 700 -31.61 19.78 -8.00
N ARG A 701 -31.62 20.96 -7.38
CA ARG A 701 -31.72 22.26 -8.03
C ARG A 701 -30.60 22.50 -9.04
N PHE A 702 -29.36 22.14 -8.69
CA PHE A 702 -28.23 22.25 -9.61
C PHE A 702 -28.47 21.41 -10.86
N TRP A 703 -28.77 20.11 -10.71
CA TRP A 703 -29.01 19.22 -11.84
C TRP A 703 -30.25 19.57 -12.66
N ALA A 704 -31.29 20.13 -12.03
CA ALA A 704 -32.45 20.63 -12.75
C ALA A 704 -32.18 21.95 -13.50
N SER A 705 -31.18 22.74 -13.04
CA SER A 705 -30.81 24.00 -13.69
C SER A 705 -29.88 23.83 -14.89
N ILE A 706 -28.98 22.80 -14.87
CA ILE A 706 -28.07 22.51 -15.98
C ILE A 706 -28.78 21.78 -17.13
N ALA A 707 -29.87 21.05 -16.84
CA ALA A 707 -30.66 20.36 -17.85
C ALA A 707 -31.46 21.35 -18.70
N GLN A 708 -31.18 21.41 -19.98
CA GLN A 708 -31.77 22.34 -20.96
C GLN A 708 -32.77 21.61 -21.87
N TYR A 709 -33.99 22.18 -22.00
CA TYR A 709 -35.01 21.61 -22.90
C TYR A 709 -34.74 22.07 -24.35
N ASP A 710 -34.73 21.10 -25.26
CA ASP A 710 -34.66 21.35 -26.69
C ASP A 710 -36.04 21.13 -27.36
N GLU A 711 -36.65 22.18 -27.89
CA GLU A 711 -37.96 22.11 -28.55
C GLU A 711 -37.97 21.23 -29.83
N ARG A 712 -36.77 21.01 -30.42
CA ARG A 712 -36.66 20.30 -31.70
C ARG A 712 -36.95 18.79 -31.54
N ASP A 713 -36.52 18.20 -30.42
CA ASP A 713 -36.72 16.79 -30.12
C ASP A 713 -37.61 16.53 -28.89
N GLY A 714 -37.93 17.58 -28.14
CA GLY A 714 -38.78 17.52 -26.96
C GLY A 714 -38.12 16.85 -25.75
N ARG A 715 -36.79 16.90 -25.68
CA ARG A 715 -36.00 16.28 -24.62
C ARG A 715 -35.17 17.30 -23.84
N TYR A 716 -34.69 16.84 -22.66
CA TYR A 716 -33.71 17.59 -21.86
C TYR A 716 -32.31 17.05 -22.13
N HIS A 717 -31.35 17.96 -22.26
CA HIS A 717 -29.95 17.70 -22.55
C HIS A 717 -29.06 18.31 -21.48
N ILE A 718 -27.96 17.65 -21.13
CA ILE A 718 -26.88 18.21 -20.31
C ILE A 718 -25.64 18.38 -21.19
N THR A 719 -25.02 19.56 -21.16
CA THR A 719 -23.84 19.87 -21.97
C THR A 719 -22.71 20.41 -21.09
N GLY A 720 -21.45 20.31 -21.56
CA GLY A 720 -20.29 20.83 -20.85
C GLY A 720 -19.98 20.04 -19.58
N VAL A 721 -20.07 18.71 -19.65
CA VAL A 721 -19.72 17.80 -18.56
C VAL A 721 -18.75 16.74 -19.04
N MET A 722 -17.83 16.35 -18.16
CA MET A 722 -17.06 15.12 -18.29
C MET A 722 -17.73 14.02 -17.46
N GLY A 723 -17.77 12.82 -18.00
CA GLY A 723 -18.18 11.62 -17.25
C GLY A 723 -17.06 11.06 -16.37
N PRO A 724 -17.28 9.89 -15.77
CA PRO A 724 -16.25 9.19 -14.97
C PRO A 724 -15.10 8.62 -15.80
N ASP A 725 -15.23 8.57 -17.12
CA ASP A 725 -14.15 8.20 -18.02
C ASP A 725 -13.20 9.38 -18.21
N GLU A 726 -11.97 9.22 -17.72
CA GLU A 726 -10.94 10.26 -17.75
C GLU A 726 -10.19 10.34 -19.10
N PHE A 727 -10.45 9.42 -20.06
CA PHE A 727 -9.81 9.47 -21.38
C PHE A 727 -10.43 10.50 -22.31
N HIS A 728 -11.71 10.84 -22.12
CA HIS A 728 -12.44 11.74 -22.98
C HIS A 728 -12.74 13.05 -22.24
N GLU A 729 -12.01 14.09 -22.57
CA GLU A 729 -12.15 15.42 -21.96
C GLU A 729 -12.90 16.40 -22.83
N LYS A 730 -12.78 16.29 -24.16
CA LYS A 730 -13.35 17.20 -25.14
C LYS A 730 -13.55 16.54 -26.51
N TYR A 731 -14.35 17.16 -27.38
CA TYR A 731 -14.46 16.75 -28.79
C TYR A 731 -13.14 16.99 -29.54
N PRO A 732 -12.80 16.17 -30.57
CA PRO A 732 -11.52 16.30 -31.30
C PRO A 732 -11.23 17.67 -31.87
N ASP A 733 -12.25 18.37 -32.35
CA ASP A 733 -12.12 19.70 -32.99
C ASP A 733 -12.31 20.86 -31.99
N ALA A 734 -12.53 20.58 -30.70
CA ALA A 734 -12.73 21.64 -29.70
C ALA A 734 -11.41 22.36 -29.39
N PRO A 735 -11.43 23.69 -29.10
CA PRO A 735 -10.27 24.41 -28.57
C PRO A 735 -9.67 23.74 -27.33
N LEU A 736 -8.39 24.01 -27.05
CA LEU A 736 -7.68 23.37 -25.91
C LEU A 736 -8.31 23.66 -24.55
N ASP A 737 -8.93 24.83 -24.42
CA ASP A 737 -9.58 25.34 -23.19
C ASP A 737 -11.10 25.12 -23.16
N GLU A 738 -11.69 24.51 -24.20
CA GLU A 738 -13.10 24.16 -24.26
C GLU A 738 -13.26 22.64 -24.12
N GLY A 739 -13.85 22.19 -23.02
CA GLY A 739 -14.04 20.78 -22.71
C GLY A 739 -15.48 20.38 -22.43
N GLY A 740 -15.64 19.08 -22.18
CA GLY A 740 -16.91 18.45 -21.86
C GLY A 740 -17.74 18.07 -23.08
N PHE A 741 -18.70 17.23 -22.83
CA PHE A 741 -19.55 16.60 -23.84
C PHE A 741 -21.02 16.96 -23.65
N ARG A 742 -21.79 16.73 -24.71
CA ARG A 742 -23.25 16.73 -24.67
C ARG A 742 -23.74 15.32 -24.38
N ASP A 743 -24.72 15.19 -23.51
CA ASP A 743 -25.46 13.96 -23.23
C ASP A 743 -24.56 12.77 -22.81
N ASN A 744 -23.64 13.02 -21.86
CA ASN A 744 -22.94 11.92 -21.24
C ASN A 744 -23.94 10.99 -20.54
N ALA A 745 -23.95 9.72 -20.95
CA ALA A 745 -24.97 8.74 -20.57
C ALA A 745 -25.00 8.53 -19.04
N TYR A 746 -23.82 8.37 -18.41
CA TYR A 746 -23.74 8.22 -16.96
C TYR A 746 -24.37 9.43 -16.26
N THR A 747 -23.95 10.64 -16.64
CA THR A 747 -24.41 11.89 -16.04
C THR A 747 -25.93 12.05 -16.20
N ASN A 748 -26.46 11.85 -17.41
CA ASN A 748 -27.89 12.04 -17.68
C ASN A 748 -28.76 11.03 -16.94
N ILE A 749 -28.35 9.75 -16.91
CA ILE A 749 -29.06 8.69 -16.19
C ILE A 749 -29.04 8.95 -14.68
N MET A 750 -27.85 9.27 -14.13
CA MET A 750 -27.71 9.47 -12.69
C MET A 750 -28.36 10.77 -12.20
N ALA A 751 -28.36 11.83 -13.01
CA ALA A 751 -29.11 13.05 -12.72
C ALA A 751 -30.63 12.79 -12.70
N ALA A 752 -31.14 12.04 -13.68
CA ALA A 752 -32.55 11.66 -13.71
C ALA A 752 -32.91 10.76 -12.51
N TRP A 753 -32.08 9.77 -12.19
CA TRP A 753 -32.26 8.93 -10.99
C TRP A 753 -32.31 9.77 -9.72
N LEU A 754 -31.37 10.71 -9.56
CA LEU A 754 -31.29 11.58 -8.39
C LEU A 754 -32.54 12.44 -8.22
N LEU A 755 -32.95 13.16 -9.29
CA LEU A 755 -34.16 14.00 -9.27
C LEU A 755 -35.42 13.18 -8.92
N HIS A 756 -35.54 11.96 -9.44
CA HIS A 756 -36.63 11.05 -9.10
C HIS A 756 -36.59 10.66 -7.62
N LYS A 757 -35.41 10.25 -7.12
CA LYS A 757 -35.24 9.80 -5.72
C LYS A 757 -35.50 10.93 -4.72
N ILE A 758 -35.05 12.15 -5.00
CA ILE A 758 -35.31 13.29 -4.14
C ILE A 758 -36.80 13.59 -4.10
N ALA A 759 -37.52 13.59 -5.27
CA ALA A 759 -38.93 13.86 -5.32
C ALA A 759 -39.74 12.80 -4.55
N GLU A 760 -39.40 11.52 -4.70
CA GLU A 760 -40.01 10.42 -3.94
C GLU A 760 -39.79 10.60 -2.43
N THR A 761 -38.58 10.89 -1.99
CA THR A 761 -38.24 11.07 -0.58
C THR A 761 -38.94 12.28 0.02
N TYR A 762 -38.96 13.40 -0.71
CA TYR A 762 -39.63 14.62 -0.24
C TYR A 762 -41.16 14.39 -0.02
N GLU A 763 -41.83 13.63 -0.87
CA GLU A 763 -43.26 13.32 -0.73
C GLU A 763 -43.58 12.61 0.61
N HIS A 764 -42.63 11.77 1.07
CA HIS A 764 -42.80 10.99 2.30
C HIS A 764 -42.36 11.74 3.58
N LEU A 765 -41.81 12.96 3.46
CA LEU A 765 -41.39 13.76 4.62
C LEU A 765 -42.64 14.23 5.46
N PRO A 766 -42.46 14.38 6.77
CA PRO A 766 -43.42 15.10 7.61
C PRO A 766 -43.67 16.53 7.10
N GLU A 767 -44.92 17.01 7.21
CA GLU A 767 -45.26 18.37 6.76
C GLU A 767 -44.42 19.44 7.46
N THR A 768 -44.09 19.26 8.73
CA THR A 768 -43.23 20.18 9.49
C THR A 768 -41.84 20.34 8.86
N VAL A 769 -41.26 19.24 8.32
CA VAL A 769 -39.95 19.26 7.63
C VAL A 769 -40.08 19.95 6.29
N LYS A 770 -41.20 19.73 5.55
CA LYS A 770 -41.47 20.41 4.27
C LYS A 770 -41.60 21.93 4.47
N GLU A 771 -42.34 22.36 5.51
CA GLU A 771 -42.47 23.78 5.88
C GLU A 771 -41.13 24.41 6.26
N GLU A 772 -40.28 23.64 6.99
CA GLU A 772 -38.92 24.06 7.34
C GLU A 772 -38.05 24.26 6.09
N MET A 773 -38.09 23.32 5.13
CA MET A 773 -37.37 23.48 3.86
C MET A 773 -37.86 24.67 3.04
N GLY A 774 -39.19 24.91 2.99
CA GLY A 774 -39.78 26.10 2.40
C GLY A 774 -39.24 27.38 3.01
N THR A 775 -39.07 27.40 4.33
CA THR A 775 -38.57 28.60 5.06
C THR A 775 -37.05 28.75 4.92
N ARG A 776 -36.29 27.65 5.03
CA ARG A 776 -34.83 27.67 5.12
C ARG A 776 -34.19 27.97 3.77
N ILE A 777 -34.68 27.36 2.69
CA ILE A 777 -34.08 27.42 1.35
C ILE A 777 -35.06 27.89 0.26
N ASP A 778 -36.22 28.45 0.64
CA ASP A 778 -37.29 28.89 -0.27
C ASP A 778 -37.67 27.81 -1.31
N PHE A 779 -37.81 26.53 -0.83
CA PHE A 779 -38.14 25.42 -1.70
C PHE A 779 -39.64 25.41 -2.01
N GLN A 780 -39.96 25.39 -3.29
CA GLN A 780 -41.34 25.36 -3.76
C GLN A 780 -41.70 23.98 -4.29
N THR A 781 -42.87 23.45 -3.90
CA THR A 781 -43.30 22.10 -4.33
C THR A 781 -43.45 22.01 -5.87
N GLU A 782 -43.67 23.11 -6.56
CA GLU A 782 -43.74 23.23 -8.01
C GLU A 782 -42.43 22.85 -8.69
N GLU A 783 -41.28 22.98 -8.00
CA GLU A 783 -39.98 22.53 -8.52
C GLU A 783 -39.98 21.04 -8.79
N LEU A 784 -40.66 20.22 -7.96
CA LEU A 784 -40.78 18.78 -8.17
C LEU A 784 -41.50 18.41 -9.48
N SER A 785 -42.47 19.21 -9.91
CA SER A 785 -43.19 18.98 -11.16
C SER A 785 -42.27 19.11 -12.36
N ARG A 786 -41.38 20.13 -12.35
CA ARG A 786 -40.34 20.30 -13.35
C ARG A 786 -39.32 19.16 -13.32
N TRP A 787 -38.92 18.73 -12.11
CA TRP A 787 -37.98 17.60 -11.97
C TRP A 787 -38.53 16.31 -12.56
N ARG A 788 -39.81 16.00 -12.34
CA ARG A 788 -40.49 14.83 -12.95
C ARG A 788 -40.53 14.96 -14.49
N GLU A 789 -40.73 16.15 -15.00
CA GLU A 789 -40.68 16.38 -16.44
C GLU A 789 -39.27 16.11 -16.99
N ILE A 790 -38.22 16.63 -16.34
CA ILE A 790 -36.82 16.35 -16.72
C ILE A 790 -36.57 14.85 -16.70
N VAL A 791 -36.92 14.14 -15.64
CA VAL A 791 -36.76 12.69 -15.52
C VAL A 791 -37.41 11.94 -16.67
N SER A 792 -38.65 12.32 -17.02
CA SER A 792 -39.41 11.62 -18.06
C SER A 792 -38.91 11.86 -19.47
N ARG A 793 -38.14 12.95 -19.68
CA ARG A 793 -37.69 13.42 -21.01
C ARG A 793 -36.17 13.59 -21.11
N MET A 794 -35.40 13.12 -20.13
CA MET A 794 -33.95 13.16 -20.19
C MET A 794 -33.44 12.39 -21.41
N ASN A 795 -32.53 12.98 -22.19
CA ASN A 795 -31.97 12.34 -23.36
C ASN A 795 -30.91 11.32 -22.95
N VAL A 796 -30.95 10.16 -23.60
CA VAL A 796 -29.87 9.17 -23.58
C VAL A 796 -29.65 8.75 -25.02
N VAL A 797 -28.42 8.92 -25.49
CA VAL A 797 -28.07 8.64 -26.88
C VAL A 797 -27.94 7.12 -27.10
N MET A 798 -28.69 6.62 -28.06
CA MET A 798 -28.68 5.20 -28.47
C MET A 798 -28.32 5.09 -29.95
N ASP A 799 -27.47 4.14 -30.29
CA ASP A 799 -27.18 3.81 -31.68
C ASP A 799 -28.36 3.08 -32.36
N ARG A 800 -28.23 2.83 -33.66
CA ARG A 800 -29.25 2.13 -34.47
C ARG A 800 -29.50 0.70 -34.03
N ASN A 801 -28.57 0.08 -33.31
CA ASN A 801 -28.63 -1.29 -32.79
C ASN A 801 -29.16 -1.34 -31.36
N GLY A 802 -29.49 -0.20 -30.76
CA GLY A 802 -29.93 -0.10 -29.38
C GLY A 802 -28.78 -0.13 -28.35
N LEU A 803 -27.55 0.12 -28.78
CA LEU A 803 -26.41 0.31 -27.86
C LEU A 803 -26.41 1.73 -27.35
N MET A 804 -26.19 1.88 -26.06
CA MET A 804 -26.06 3.17 -25.40
C MET A 804 -24.69 3.79 -25.74
N SER A 805 -24.71 5.01 -26.28
CA SER A 805 -23.51 5.80 -26.51
C SER A 805 -23.02 6.42 -25.21
N GLN A 806 -21.73 6.49 -25.02
CA GLN A 806 -21.13 7.11 -23.82
C GLN A 806 -21.47 8.60 -23.76
N PHE A 807 -21.47 9.29 -24.89
CA PHE A 807 -21.94 10.68 -25.08
C PHE A 807 -22.36 10.89 -26.55
N ASP A 808 -22.93 12.04 -26.84
CA ASP A 808 -23.33 12.40 -28.20
C ASP A 808 -22.09 12.49 -29.12
N GLY A 809 -22.05 11.75 -30.23
CA GLY A 809 -20.90 11.64 -31.14
C GLY A 809 -19.82 10.61 -30.77
N TYR A 810 -19.95 9.88 -29.67
CA TYR A 810 -18.94 8.87 -29.25
C TYR A 810 -18.70 7.79 -30.31
N MET A 811 -19.76 7.29 -30.93
CA MET A 811 -19.68 6.23 -31.95
C MET A 811 -19.09 6.72 -33.29
N GLU A 812 -18.81 8.02 -33.40
CA GLU A 812 -18.22 8.65 -34.60
C GLU A 812 -16.71 8.89 -34.41
N LEU A 813 -16.17 8.62 -33.20
CA LEU A 813 -14.75 8.73 -32.90
C LEU A 813 -13.95 7.63 -33.63
N GLU A 814 -12.74 7.96 -34.04
CA GLU A 814 -11.79 7.02 -34.62
C GLU A 814 -11.18 6.15 -33.50
N GLU A 815 -10.95 4.87 -33.81
CA GLU A 815 -10.20 3.96 -32.92
C GLU A 815 -8.72 4.41 -32.85
N LEU A 816 -8.13 4.29 -31.68
CA LEU A 816 -6.72 4.56 -31.49
C LEU A 816 -5.84 3.56 -32.22
N ASP A 817 -4.85 4.02 -32.95
CA ASP A 817 -3.77 3.18 -33.46
C ASP A 817 -2.82 2.79 -32.30
N TRP A 818 -3.13 1.67 -31.67
CA TRP A 818 -2.37 1.17 -30.53
C TRP A 818 -0.91 0.85 -30.85
N ASP A 819 -0.57 0.56 -32.11
CA ASP A 819 0.80 0.28 -32.49
C ASP A 819 1.62 1.59 -32.54
N GLU A 820 1.03 2.70 -32.98
CA GLU A 820 1.65 4.02 -32.92
C GLU A 820 1.82 4.50 -31.48
N TYR A 821 0.83 4.24 -30.60
CA TYR A 821 0.89 4.64 -29.20
C TYR A 821 1.89 3.84 -28.35
N ARG A 822 2.28 2.63 -28.76
CA ARG A 822 3.25 1.79 -28.05
C ARG A 822 4.71 2.14 -28.36
N HIS A 823 4.96 2.95 -29.34
CA HIS A 823 6.29 3.45 -29.74
C HIS A 823 6.53 4.88 -29.27
#